data_aba9db9f22fa720813b92e532c8144e7
#
_entry.id   aba9db9f22fa720813b92e532c8144e7
#
_cell.length_a   1.000
_cell.length_b   1.000
_cell.length_c   1.000
_cell.angle_alpha   90.00
_cell.angle_beta   90.00
_cell.angle_gamma   90.00
#
_symmetry.space_group_name_H-M   'P 1'
#
loop_
_entity.id
_entity.type
_entity.pdbx_description
1 polymer ?
#
loop_
_entity_poly.entity_id
_entity_poly.type
_entity_poly.pdbx_seq_one_letter_code
_entity_poly.pdbx_strand_id
1 'polypeptide(L)'
;MPEGIAEGIGASVRRKEDKKYTTGKGRYTDDINRAGQLYAFFMRSNVAHATIKKIDVSKALTCDGVAAIYTGDDIAADGVGGPICGWTPTNRDGSAPKEPPHPLLAHSKVRYVGDHIAVVIAESLEQARSAAEKITIDLNVLPPVVDLSTAIGNTQIHDEMDDNVYFDWELGDESATASALESAAKIVELTVTNNRVIPNAMEPRAAVAEYDETNESYTLYTTSQNPHLTRLVMAAFMMQIPESKLHVVAPDVGGGFGSKIYIYPEEAVCTWATKKLRRPIKWTADRSEAFLGDAHGRDHVNKVKIGLDQDNKIVGLRVDTLANLGAYLSAFSMVTPTYLHGTLLSGCYNIPAIYTNVKGVCTTTVNVDAYRGAGRPEATYLLERTMDYAARQVGMDPAEFRRINFIPKDAFPYQTAVALQYDVGDYEAPLDRALEMINYKGFEKRRSEAAQRGKYRGIGLSSYIEACGIAPSAVVGALGGRVGLYESAVVRVDPTGTVSVFTGTHSHGQGHDTTFAQIVAEKLGIPIGNVDIVHGDTDRIPFGMGTYGSRSLAVGGTAISKALDKVIEKGKIIAAHMLEAADADLEFKDGKFTVAGTDKEKSFGEIALSAYVPHNFPHDRLEPGLEETAFYDPLNFTYPSGTHIAEVEIDPATGVVELVDWACCDDFGNLINPMIVEGQVHGGIAQGVGQALLENAHYDENGQLLTASYMDYCMPRADDFPALKVDYTVTACTHNDLGVKGCGEAGAIASPPALINAVVDALSPLGVTDMSMPASPEKVWRAIHDAQTKAAE
;
A
#
# COMPACT_ATOMS: atom_id res chain seq x y z
N MET A 1 9.06 -32.73 -0.15
CA MET A 1 9.65 -31.67 0.68
C MET A 1 10.81 -32.27 1.41
N PRO A 2 12.01 -31.64 1.53
CA PRO A 2 13.03 -32.11 2.44
C PRO A 2 12.40 -32.22 3.83
N GLU A 3 12.87 -33.14 4.65
CA GLU A 3 12.52 -33.25 6.08
C GLU A 3 13.06 -31.97 6.80
N GLY A 4 12.39 -30.81 6.56
CA GLY A 4 12.67 -29.54 7.20
C GLY A 4 12.02 -29.47 8.58
N ILE A 5 12.41 -28.50 9.37
CA ILE A 5 11.80 -28.18 10.66
C ILE A 5 10.29 -28.03 10.43
N ALA A 6 9.46 -28.70 11.21
CA ALA A 6 8.00 -28.74 11.04
C ALA A 6 7.32 -27.34 11.07
N GLU A 7 8.06 -26.31 11.47
CA GLU A 7 7.62 -24.90 11.61
C GLU A 7 8.50 -23.91 10.82
N GLY A 8 9.37 -24.40 9.90
CA GLY A 8 10.29 -23.61 9.11
C GLY A 8 9.66 -22.96 7.85
N ILE A 9 10.53 -22.53 6.94
CA ILE A 9 10.13 -21.93 5.65
C ILE A 9 9.30 -22.93 4.82
N GLY A 10 8.19 -22.48 4.26
CA GLY A 10 7.26 -23.30 3.47
C GLY A 10 6.17 -24.01 4.28
N ALA A 11 6.25 -23.99 5.61
CA ALA A 11 5.24 -24.57 6.48
C ALA A 11 4.03 -23.59 6.67
N SER A 12 2.81 -24.15 6.63
CA SER A 12 1.59 -23.41 6.96
C SER A 12 1.40 -23.32 8.49
N VAL A 13 2.24 -22.55 9.15
CA VAL A 13 2.18 -22.33 10.59
C VAL A 13 1.06 -21.35 10.93
N ARG A 14 0.26 -21.66 11.96
CA ARG A 14 -0.73 -20.70 12.49
C ARG A 14 -0.04 -19.50 13.10
N ARG A 15 -0.64 -18.31 12.91
CA ARG A 15 -0.04 -17.05 13.39
C ARG A 15 0.13 -17.06 14.91
N LYS A 16 1.35 -16.79 15.38
CA LYS A 16 1.70 -16.67 16.81
C LYS A 16 0.89 -15.56 17.47
N GLU A 17 0.73 -14.45 16.78
CA GLU A 17 0.05 -13.26 17.23
C GLU A 17 -1.47 -13.44 17.38
N ASP A 18 -2.11 -14.43 16.75
CA ASP A 18 -3.55 -14.65 16.85
C ASP A 18 -4.03 -14.87 18.29
N LYS A 19 -3.23 -15.54 19.11
CA LYS A 19 -3.56 -15.76 20.51
C LYS A 19 -3.75 -14.44 21.26
N LYS A 20 -2.90 -13.46 20.98
CA LYS A 20 -2.97 -12.12 21.57
C LYS A 20 -4.28 -11.43 21.18
N TYR A 21 -4.63 -11.44 19.91
CA TYR A 21 -5.80 -10.74 19.37
C TYR A 21 -7.12 -11.43 19.75
N THR A 22 -7.19 -12.76 19.60
CA THR A 22 -8.42 -13.52 19.88
C THR A 22 -8.76 -13.63 21.38
N THR A 23 -7.81 -13.31 22.25
CA THR A 23 -8.03 -13.29 23.72
C THR A 23 -8.17 -11.87 24.29
N GLY A 24 -8.31 -10.85 23.44
CA GLY A 24 -8.48 -9.45 23.85
C GLY A 24 -7.26 -8.83 24.52
N LYS A 25 -6.05 -9.33 24.17
CA LYS A 25 -4.76 -8.82 24.66
C LYS A 25 -4.01 -7.96 23.64
N GLY A 26 -4.60 -7.73 22.48
CA GLY A 26 -4.13 -6.72 21.55
C GLY A 26 -4.15 -5.35 22.24
N ARG A 27 -3.18 -4.51 21.88
CA ARG A 27 -3.04 -3.18 22.48
C ARG A 27 -2.87 -2.13 21.37
N TYR A 28 -3.97 -1.52 21.05
CA TYR A 28 -4.04 -0.49 20.00
C TYR A 28 -3.79 0.90 20.59
N THR A 29 -3.59 1.90 19.73
CA THR A 29 -3.31 3.27 20.19
C THR A 29 -4.41 3.81 21.09
N ASP A 30 -5.68 3.52 20.78
CA ASP A 30 -6.81 3.97 21.59
C ASP A 30 -6.93 3.28 22.97
N ASP A 31 -6.27 2.12 23.16
CA ASP A 31 -6.18 1.46 24.48
C ASP A 31 -5.18 2.14 25.43
N ILE A 32 -4.34 3.06 24.90
CA ILE A 32 -3.33 3.76 25.67
C ILE A 32 -3.97 4.96 26.35
N ASN A 33 -3.87 5.00 27.69
CA ASN A 33 -4.33 6.10 28.50
C ASN A 33 -3.25 6.58 29.45
N ARG A 34 -3.23 7.87 29.75
CA ARG A 34 -2.27 8.55 30.62
C ARG A 34 -2.96 9.30 31.74
N ALA A 35 -2.35 9.30 32.91
CA ALA A 35 -2.87 10.07 34.04
C ALA A 35 -2.94 11.56 33.68
N GLY A 36 -4.11 12.18 33.94
CA GLY A 36 -4.32 13.58 33.66
C GLY A 36 -4.39 13.96 32.19
N GLN A 37 -4.61 13.00 31.27
CA GLN A 37 -4.73 13.29 29.84
C GLN A 37 -5.91 14.20 29.52
N LEU A 38 -5.75 14.97 28.46
CA LEU A 38 -6.78 15.77 27.80
C LEU A 38 -7.20 15.09 26.50
N TYR A 39 -8.33 15.51 25.97
CA TYR A 39 -8.90 15.00 24.72
C TYR A 39 -8.98 16.12 23.70
N ALA A 40 -8.49 15.86 22.49
CA ALA A 40 -8.56 16.75 21.37
C ALA A 40 -9.77 16.43 20.48
N PHE A 41 -10.46 17.47 20.01
CA PHE A 41 -11.46 17.41 18.95
C PHE A 41 -11.12 18.42 17.87
N PHE A 42 -11.00 17.95 16.62
CA PHE A 42 -10.69 18.82 15.47
C PHE A 42 -11.97 19.31 14.82
N MET A 43 -12.15 20.63 14.85
CA MET A 43 -13.21 21.28 14.08
C MET A 43 -12.82 21.33 12.62
N ARG A 44 -13.69 20.79 11.75
CA ARG A 44 -13.45 20.65 10.32
C ARG A 44 -14.38 21.54 9.51
N SER A 45 -13.94 21.90 8.30
CA SER A 45 -14.76 22.64 7.35
C SER A 45 -15.95 21.82 6.87
N ASN A 46 -17.10 22.43 6.82
CA ASN A 46 -18.31 21.90 6.21
C ASN A 46 -18.56 22.45 4.78
N VAL A 47 -17.63 23.24 4.26
CA VAL A 47 -17.62 23.75 2.88
C VAL A 47 -16.32 23.37 2.18
N ALA A 48 -16.38 23.12 0.88
CA ALA A 48 -15.25 22.64 0.12
C ALA A 48 -14.22 23.72 -0.23
N HIS A 49 -14.64 24.98 -0.39
CA HIS A 49 -13.75 26.06 -0.78
C HIS A 49 -14.24 27.40 -0.21
N ALA A 50 -13.44 28.03 0.64
CA ALA A 50 -13.75 29.33 1.20
C ALA A 50 -12.52 30.05 1.73
N THR A 51 -12.52 31.40 1.70
CA THR A 51 -11.59 32.18 2.50
C THR A 51 -12.15 32.37 3.92
N ILE A 52 -11.27 32.21 4.93
CA ILE A 52 -11.59 32.41 6.32
C ILE A 52 -11.43 33.90 6.62
N LYS A 53 -12.51 34.59 7.00
CA LYS A 53 -12.46 35.99 7.41
C LYS A 53 -12.22 36.15 8.89
N LYS A 54 -12.82 35.27 9.71
CA LYS A 54 -12.70 35.30 11.17
C LYS A 54 -13.05 33.95 11.77
N ILE A 55 -12.29 33.56 12.79
CA ILE A 55 -12.60 32.46 13.70
C ILE A 55 -12.79 33.07 15.08
N ASP A 56 -13.97 32.92 15.69
CA ASP A 56 -14.26 33.43 17.02
C ASP A 56 -14.44 32.30 18.02
N VAL A 57 -13.42 32.09 18.84
CA VAL A 57 -13.34 31.03 19.86
C VAL A 57 -13.76 31.52 21.25
N SER A 58 -14.14 32.80 21.41
CA SER A 58 -14.33 33.44 22.71
C SER A 58 -15.36 32.74 23.58
N LYS A 59 -16.49 32.31 23.01
CA LYS A 59 -17.54 31.57 23.73
C LYS A 59 -17.11 30.14 24.08
N ALA A 60 -16.43 29.49 23.17
CA ALA A 60 -15.95 28.12 23.37
C ALA A 60 -14.91 28.03 24.48
N LEU A 61 -14.00 29.02 24.59
CA LEU A 61 -13.00 29.09 25.66
C LEU A 61 -13.59 29.21 27.07
N THR A 62 -14.85 29.66 27.20
CA THR A 62 -15.53 29.78 28.51
C THR A 62 -16.31 28.51 28.92
N CYS A 63 -16.26 27.45 28.13
CA CYS A 63 -16.93 26.20 28.43
C CYS A 63 -16.18 25.39 29.51
N ASP A 64 -16.93 24.74 30.37
CA ASP A 64 -16.38 23.89 31.43
C ASP A 64 -15.48 22.79 30.83
N GLY A 65 -14.31 22.61 31.46
CA GLY A 65 -13.34 21.58 31.08
C GLY A 65 -12.51 21.89 29.86
N VAL A 66 -12.72 23.01 29.16
CA VAL A 66 -11.86 23.44 28.04
C VAL A 66 -10.51 23.93 28.59
N ALA A 67 -9.44 23.24 28.16
CA ALA A 67 -8.07 23.60 28.53
C ALA A 67 -7.45 24.61 27.55
N ALA A 68 -7.69 24.42 26.23
CA ALA A 68 -7.23 25.33 25.20
C ALA A 68 -8.03 25.15 23.90
N ILE A 69 -7.99 26.16 23.05
CA ILE A 69 -8.42 26.10 21.65
C ILE A 69 -7.31 26.74 20.83
N TYR A 70 -6.84 26.02 19.79
CA TYR A 70 -5.82 26.51 18.88
C TYR A 70 -6.35 26.57 17.45
N THR A 71 -5.86 27.56 16.70
CA THR A 71 -6.19 27.82 15.30
C THR A 71 -4.92 27.78 14.43
N GLY A 72 -5.05 27.96 13.12
CA GLY A 72 -3.90 28.07 12.22
C GLY A 72 -2.95 29.21 12.58
N ASP A 73 -3.45 30.31 13.16
CA ASP A 73 -2.62 31.45 13.60
C ASP A 73 -1.68 31.06 14.74
N ASP A 74 -2.14 30.22 15.68
CA ASP A 74 -1.33 29.73 16.80
C ASP A 74 -0.20 28.83 16.34
N ILE A 75 -0.48 27.95 15.38
CA ILE A 75 0.50 27.05 14.76
C ILE A 75 1.56 27.85 14.00
N ALA A 76 1.12 28.82 13.18
CA ALA A 76 2.00 29.68 12.41
C ALA A 76 2.90 30.56 13.28
N ALA A 77 2.36 31.08 14.40
CA ALA A 77 3.12 31.89 15.34
C ALA A 77 4.28 31.12 16.01
N ASP A 78 4.13 29.81 16.18
CA ASP A 78 5.20 28.95 16.73
C ASP A 78 6.16 28.39 15.64
N GLY A 79 5.93 28.72 14.37
CA GLY A 79 6.77 28.29 13.24
C GLY A 79 6.68 26.80 12.94
N VAL A 80 5.58 26.13 13.32
CA VAL A 80 5.38 24.70 13.05
C VAL A 80 4.94 24.53 11.60
N GLY A 81 5.69 23.70 10.84
CA GLY A 81 5.41 23.40 9.44
C GLY A 81 4.32 22.34 9.26
N GLY A 82 3.90 22.15 8.00
CA GLY A 82 2.97 21.12 7.61
C GLY A 82 3.62 19.86 7.03
N PRO A 83 2.82 18.85 6.65
CA PRO A 83 3.28 17.69 5.92
C PRO A 83 3.97 18.07 4.61
N ILE A 84 4.93 17.25 4.19
CA ILE A 84 5.68 17.42 2.93
C ILE A 84 5.47 16.24 2.00
N CYS A 85 5.64 16.44 0.68
CA CYS A 85 5.74 15.37 -0.26
C CYS A 85 7.15 14.75 -0.21
N GLY A 86 7.22 13.43 0.01
CA GLY A 86 8.48 12.69 0.14
C GLY A 86 9.10 12.26 -1.19
N TRP A 87 8.38 12.46 -2.31
CA TRP A 87 8.85 12.07 -3.63
C TRP A 87 8.23 12.96 -4.72
N THR A 88 9.05 13.77 -5.36
CA THR A 88 8.62 14.75 -6.36
C THR A 88 9.20 14.42 -7.74
N PRO A 89 8.38 14.17 -8.76
CA PRO A 89 8.85 13.98 -10.13
C PRO A 89 9.34 15.31 -10.73
N THR A 90 10.15 15.25 -11.78
CA THR A 90 10.49 16.41 -12.60
C THR A 90 9.46 16.55 -13.72
N ASN A 91 8.96 17.78 -13.98
CA ASN A 91 8.07 18.04 -15.12
C ASN A 91 8.76 17.75 -16.44
N ARG A 92 7.98 17.46 -17.50
CA ARG A 92 8.49 17.16 -18.83
C ARG A 92 9.31 18.31 -19.47
N ASP A 93 9.11 19.54 -19.02
CA ASP A 93 9.89 20.71 -19.42
C ASP A 93 11.17 20.90 -18.58
N GLY A 94 11.46 20.01 -17.64
CA GLY A 94 12.59 20.06 -16.72
C GLY A 94 12.37 20.92 -15.47
N SER A 95 11.21 21.57 -15.32
CA SER A 95 10.90 22.34 -14.15
C SER A 95 10.52 21.47 -12.94
N ALA A 96 10.57 22.04 -11.72
CA ALA A 96 10.05 21.40 -10.52
C ALA A 96 8.51 21.40 -10.51
N PRO A 97 7.86 20.40 -9.88
CA PRO A 97 6.43 20.41 -9.67
C PRO A 97 6.04 21.51 -8.68
N LYS A 98 4.78 21.87 -8.63
CA LYS A 98 4.23 22.81 -7.67
C LYS A 98 3.88 22.09 -6.36
N GLU A 99 4.42 22.60 -5.25
CA GLU A 99 4.19 22.04 -3.90
C GLU A 99 3.61 23.15 -2.99
N PRO A 100 2.33 23.52 -3.13
CA PRO A 100 1.71 24.49 -2.26
C PRO A 100 1.68 24.01 -0.80
N PRO A 101 1.79 24.90 0.19
CA PRO A 101 1.83 24.54 1.59
C PRO A 101 0.57 23.80 2.04
N HIS A 102 0.74 22.76 2.88
CA HIS A 102 -0.35 22.07 3.57
C HIS A 102 -0.29 22.47 5.07
N PRO A 103 -1.10 23.43 5.53
CA PRO A 103 -1.09 23.85 6.94
C PRO A 103 -1.71 22.77 7.83
N LEU A 104 -1.25 22.66 9.08
CA LEU A 104 -1.84 21.72 10.07
C LEU A 104 -3.27 22.10 10.47
N LEU A 105 -3.54 23.39 10.54
CA LEU A 105 -4.87 23.98 10.69
C LEU A 105 -5.00 25.09 9.66
N ALA A 106 -6.12 25.18 8.98
CA ALA A 106 -6.36 26.19 7.94
C ALA A 106 -6.24 27.61 8.52
N HIS A 107 -5.37 28.40 7.92
CA HIS A 107 -5.07 29.76 8.36
C HIS A 107 -5.91 30.81 7.61
N SER A 108 -5.94 30.75 6.28
CA SER A 108 -6.60 31.78 5.46
C SER A 108 -7.69 31.22 4.54
N LYS A 109 -7.62 29.94 4.20
CA LYS A 109 -8.49 29.32 3.22
C LYS A 109 -8.71 27.84 3.57
N VAL A 110 -9.96 27.38 3.50
CA VAL A 110 -10.29 25.96 3.51
C VAL A 110 -10.42 25.48 2.06
N ARG A 111 -9.99 24.24 1.77
CA ARG A 111 -9.86 23.71 0.41
C ARG A 111 -10.59 22.42 0.15
N TYR A 112 -11.16 21.79 1.19
CA TYR A 112 -12.06 20.63 1.03
C TYR A 112 -13.00 20.50 2.24
N VAL A 113 -14.09 19.76 2.08
CA VAL A 113 -14.97 19.39 3.21
C VAL A 113 -14.23 18.39 4.09
N GLY A 114 -13.95 18.77 5.32
CA GLY A 114 -13.10 17.99 6.25
C GLY A 114 -11.77 18.67 6.58
N ASP A 115 -11.41 19.78 5.91
CA ASP A 115 -10.19 20.55 6.19
C ASP A 115 -10.18 21.05 7.64
N HIS A 116 -9.05 20.97 8.32
CA HIS A 116 -8.91 21.27 9.74
C HIS A 116 -8.90 22.81 9.96
N ILE A 117 -9.79 23.31 10.81
CA ILE A 117 -9.88 24.76 11.09
C ILE A 117 -9.33 25.12 12.48
N ALA A 118 -9.71 24.33 13.48
CA ALA A 118 -9.32 24.54 14.86
C ALA A 118 -9.26 23.22 15.62
N VAL A 119 -8.53 23.18 16.73
CA VAL A 119 -8.55 22.08 17.68
C VAL A 119 -9.05 22.58 19.04
N VAL A 120 -10.00 21.89 19.63
CA VAL A 120 -10.46 22.10 21.00
C VAL A 120 -9.89 20.99 21.87
N ILE A 121 -9.21 21.36 22.94
CA ILE A 121 -8.60 20.44 23.91
C ILE A 121 -9.29 20.63 25.27
N ALA A 122 -9.86 19.53 25.80
CA ALA A 122 -10.66 19.56 27.01
C ALA A 122 -10.43 18.32 27.90
N GLU A 123 -11.03 18.33 29.11
CA GLU A 123 -10.96 17.24 30.08
C GLU A 123 -11.66 15.96 29.60
N SER A 124 -12.65 16.09 28.71
CA SER A 124 -13.30 14.96 28.05
C SER A 124 -13.60 15.27 26.58
N LEU A 125 -13.80 14.21 25.77
CA LEU A 125 -14.16 14.37 24.37
C LEU A 125 -15.52 15.07 24.18
N GLU A 126 -16.48 14.78 25.04
CA GLU A 126 -17.82 15.40 25.03
C GLU A 126 -17.73 16.91 25.29
N GLN A 127 -16.88 17.33 26.24
CA GLN A 127 -16.63 18.75 26.51
C GLN A 127 -15.95 19.42 25.31
N ALA A 128 -14.97 18.76 24.70
CA ALA A 128 -14.30 19.29 23.52
C ALA A 128 -15.27 19.48 22.33
N ARG A 129 -16.13 18.49 22.07
CA ARG A 129 -17.17 18.55 21.02
C ARG A 129 -18.19 19.66 21.29
N SER A 130 -18.74 19.71 22.52
CA SER A 130 -19.73 20.73 22.91
C SER A 130 -19.17 22.14 22.85
N ALA A 131 -17.89 22.32 23.14
CA ALA A 131 -17.22 23.62 23.00
C ALA A 131 -16.98 23.98 21.54
N ALA A 132 -16.59 23.01 20.69
CA ALA A 132 -16.40 23.23 19.27
C ALA A 132 -17.65 23.77 18.56
N GLU A 133 -18.86 23.32 18.97
CA GLU A 133 -20.13 23.82 18.45
C GLU A 133 -20.38 25.32 18.74
N LYS A 134 -19.65 25.92 19.69
CA LYS A 134 -19.75 27.34 20.04
C LYS A 134 -18.73 28.22 19.33
N ILE A 135 -17.82 27.63 18.56
CA ILE A 135 -16.91 28.36 17.70
C ILE A 135 -17.70 28.92 16.52
N THR A 136 -17.53 30.20 16.23
CA THR A 136 -18.18 30.85 15.10
C THR A 136 -17.16 31.16 14.02
N ILE A 137 -17.42 30.75 12.77
CA ILE A 137 -16.52 31.00 11.65
C ILE A 137 -17.25 31.85 10.61
N ASP A 138 -16.64 32.96 10.20
CA ASP A 138 -17.08 33.79 9.08
C ASP A 138 -16.29 33.40 7.82
N LEU A 139 -16.97 32.76 6.86
CA LEU A 139 -16.42 32.28 5.61
C LEU A 139 -16.96 33.07 4.43
N ASN A 140 -16.07 33.33 3.46
CA ASN A 140 -16.48 33.74 2.14
C ASN A 140 -16.34 32.56 1.20
N VAL A 141 -17.48 31.92 0.89
CA VAL A 141 -17.52 30.70 0.07
C VAL A 141 -17.10 31.02 -1.37
N LEU A 142 -16.28 30.17 -1.93
CA LEU A 142 -15.76 30.20 -3.29
C LEU A 142 -16.31 28.99 -4.07
N PRO A 143 -16.35 29.07 -5.42
CA PRO A 143 -16.75 27.92 -6.22
C PRO A 143 -15.83 26.73 -5.97
N PRO A 144 -16.36 25.54 -5.67
CA PRO A 144 -15.55 24.33 -5.56
C PRO A 144 -15.15 23.79 -6.93
N VAL A 145 -14.08 23.00 -6.98
CA VAL A 145 -13.57 22.33 -8.16
C VAL A 145 -13.52 20.84 -7.86
N VAL A 146 -14.49 20.08 -8.32
CA VAL A 146 -14.66 18.65 -7.96
C VAL A 146 -14.37 17.73 -9.13
N ASP A 147 -14.87 18.10 -10.33
CA ASP A 147 -14.74 17.28 -11.54
C ASP A 147 -13.33 17.39 -12.13
N LEU A 148 -12.61 16.27 -12.12
CA LEU A 148 -11.26 16.14 -12.66
C LEU A 148 -11.15 16.59 -14.12
N SER A 149 -12.18 16.32 -14.92
CA SER A 149 -12.17 16.62 -16.36
C SER A 149 -12.21 18.13 -16.67
N THR A 150 -12.73 18.92 -15.75
CA THR A 150 -12.91 20.38 -15.88
C THR A 150 -12.04 21.19 -14.91
N ALA A 151 -11.21 20.54 -14.09
CA ALA A 151 -10.43 21.19 -13.04
C ALA A 151 -9.31 22.10 -13.57
N ILE A 152 -8.69 21.73 -14.70
CA ILE A 152 -7.60 22.48 -15.31
C ILE A 152 -8.16 23.80 -15.87
N GLY A 153 -7.57 24.92 -15.42
CA GLY A 153 -8.01 26.28 -15.81
C GLY A 153 -9.30 26.74 -15.16
N ASN A 154 -9.84 25.99 -14.18
CA ASN A 154 -11.00 26.38 -13.38
C ASN A 154 -10.61 27.30 -12.22
N THR A 155 -11.54 27.59 -11.29
CA THR A 155 -11.29 28.41 -10.10
C THR A 155 -9.98 27.99 -9.40
N GLN A 156 -9.10 28.95 -9.19
CA GLN A 156 -7.81 28.75 -8.55
C GLN A 156 -7.97 28.32 -7.09
N ILE A 157 -7.42 27.14 -6.75
CA ILE A 157 -7.53 26.56 -5.40
C ILE A 157 -6.38 27.06 -4.51
N HIS A 158 -5.16 27.05 -5.03
CA HIS A 158 -3.96 27.58 -4.38
C HIS A 158 -3.46 28.81 -5.11
N ASP A 159 -3.06 29.83 -4.36
CA ASP A 159 -2.62 31.10 -4.93
C ASP A 159 -1.28 30.97 -5.70
N GLU A 160 -0.52 29.90 -5.43
CA GLU A 160 0.73 29.52 -6.10
C GLU A 160 0.55 28.74 -7.40
N MET A 161 -0.71 28.39 -7.77
CA MET A 161 -1.02 27.55 -8.93
C MET A 161 -2.08 28.20 -9.83
N ASP A 162 -1.68 28.64 -11.03
CA ASP A 162 -2.56 29.37 -11.94
C ASP A 162 -3.62 28.49 -12.62
N ASP A 163 -3.38 27.18 -12.73
CA ASP A 163 -4.15 26.26 -13.57
C ASP A 163 -4.63 24.99 -12.86
N ASN A 164 -4.45 24.87 -11.54
CA ASN A 164 -4.74 23.68 -10.73
C ASN A 164 -3.94 22.43 -11.14
N VAL A 165 -2.76 22.58 -11.74
CA VAL A 165 -1.87 21.48 -12.10
C VAL A 165 -0.67 21.47 -11.18
N TYR A 166 -0.47 20.37 -10.43
CA TYR A 166 0.71 20.16 -9.60
C TYR A 166 1.94 19.83 -10.44
N PHE A 167 1.76 18.96 -11.45
CA PHE A 167 2.83 18.56 -12.36
C PHE A 167 2.28 18.08 -13.72
N ASP A 168 3.16 18.12 -14.73
CA ASP A 168 2.99 17.53 -16.06
C ASP A 168 4.23 16.67 -16.35
N TRP A 169 4.11 15.35 -16.19
CA TRP A 169 5.21 14.39 -16.23
C TRP A 169 5.06 13.43 -17.39
N GLU A 170 6.19 12.95 -17.91
CA GLU A 170 6.21 11.96 -18.98
C GLU A 170 7.25 10.86 -18.75
N LEU A 171 7.04 9.71 -19.40
CA LEU A 171 7.97 8.58 -19.43
C LEU A 171 7.85 7.83 -20.76
N GLY A 172 8.97 7.27 -21.20
CA GLY A 172 9.07 6.49 -22.44
C GLY A 172 9.54 7.34 -23.63
N ASP A 173 9.28 6.86 -24.86
CA ASP A 173 9.70 7.51 -26.10
C ASP A 173 8.48 7.90 -26.95
N GLU A 174 8.14 9.20 -26.96
CA GLU A 174 6.98 9.72 -27.70
C GLU A 174 7.14 9.50 -29.20
N SER A 175 8.33 9.74 -29.76
CA SER A 175 8.58 9.65 -31.21
C SER A 175 8.54 8.20 -31.70
N ALA A 176 9.19 7.29 -30.98
CA ALA A 176 9.14 5.86 -31.31
C ALA A 176 7.72 5.31 -31.20
N THR A 177 6.98 5.71 -30.15
CA THR A 177 5.60 5.29 -29.95
C THR A 177 4.67 5.83 -31.05
N ALA A 178 4.80 7.10 -31.45
CA ALA A 178 4.03 7.67 -32.52
C ALA A 178 4.27 6.92 -33.83
N SER A 179 5.53 6.67 -34.17
CA SER A 179 5.93 5.92 -35.39
C SER A 179 5.38 4.48 -35.38
N ALA A 180 5.42 3.81 -34.22
CA ALA A 180 4.87 2.46 -34.05
C ALA A 180 3.36 2.45 -34.28
N LEU A 181 2.64 3.44 -33.74
CA LEU A 181 1.19 3.58 -33.89
C LEU A 181 0.81 3.92 -35.34
N GLU A 182 1.55 4.80 -36.02
CA GLU A 182 1.31 5.13 -37.43
C GLU A 182 1.49 3.91 -38.35
N SER A 183 2.42 3.02 -38.06
CA SER A 183 2.68 1.80 -38.82
C SER A 183 1.80 0.60 -38.43
N ALA A 184 1.00 0.70 -37.37
CA ALA A 184 0.16 -0.37 -36.88
C ALA A 184 -0.93 -0.77 -37.91
N ALA A 185 -1.18 -2.07 -38.05
CA ALA A 185 -2.24 -2.61 -38.87
C ALA A 185 -3.64 -2.27 -38.31
N LYS A 186 -3.75 -2.16 -36.97
CA LYS A 186 -4.96 -1.79 -36.27
C LYS A 186 -4.63 -0.93 -35.06
N ILE A 187 -5.41 0.13 -34.86
CA ILE A 187 -5.39 0.95 -33.65
C ILE A 187 -6.64 0.65 -32.82
N VAL A 188 -6.45 0.48 -31.53
CA VAL A 188 -7.53 0.35 -30.54
C VAL A 188 -7.40 1.48 -29.54
N GLU A 189 -8.51 2.19 -29.30
CA GLU A 189 -8.57 3.31 -28.35
C GLU A 189 -9.63 3.04 -27.29
N LEU A 190 -9.32 3.38 -26.05
CA LEU A 190 -10.23 3.25 -24.92
C LEU A 190 -9.98 4.37 -23.91
N THR A 191 -11.05 4.89 -23.32
CA THR A 191 -10.95 5.75 -22.13
C THR A 191 -11.32 4.94 -20.91
N VAL A 192 -10.39 4.84 -19.94
CA VAL A 192 -10.54 4.01 -18.74
C VAL A 192 -10.54 4.89 -17.50
N THR A 193 -11.62 4.84 -16.72
CA THR A 193 -11.71 5.55 -15.44
C THR A 193 -11.49 4.57 -14.29
N ASN A 194 -10.51 4.90 -13.47
CA ASN A 194 -10.26 4.21 -12.20
C ASN A 194 -10.91 5.05 -11.10
N ASN A 195 -12.01 4.55 -10.52
CA ASN A 195 -12.82 5.32 -9.57
C ASN A 195 -12.12 5.55 -8.24
N ARG A 196 -12.48 6.64 -7.56
CA ARG A 196 -11.96 6.97 -6.22
C ARG A 196 -12.52 6.03 -5.16
N VAL A 197 -11.63 5.50 -4.31
CA VAL A 197 -11.96 4.63 -3.17
C VAL A 197 -11.26 5.09 -1.89
N ILE A 198 -11.79 4.65 -0.76
CA ILE A 198 -11.32 5.03 0.58
C ILE A 198 -10.73 3.79 1.27
N PRO A 199 -9.47 3.81 1.74
CA PRO A 199 -8.90 2.73 2.55
C PRO A 199 -9.63 2.66 3.90
N ASN A 200 -10.40 1.61 4.14
CA ASN A 200 -11.21 1.44 5.34
C ASN A 200 -10.59 0.44 6.30
N ALA A 201 -9.50 0.83 6.99
CA ALA A 201 -8.99 0.06 8.11
C ALA A 201 -10.04 -0.05 9.23
N MET A 202 -10.17 -1.22 9.86
CA MET A 202 -11.13 -1.43 10.96
C MET A 202 -10.83 -0.51 12.15
N GLU A 203 -9.57 -0.30 12.47
CA GLU A 203 -9.11 0.70 13.43
C GLU A 203 -9.03 2.07 12.73
N PRO A 204 -9.79 3.10 13.17
CA PRO A 204 -9.54 4.49 12.76
C PRO A 204 -8.18 4.98 13.25
N ARG A 205 -7.71 6.14 12.75
CA ARG A 205 -6.48 6.76 13.24
C ARG A 205 -6.64 7.25 14.68
N ALA A 206 -5.56 7.18 15.45
CA ALA A 206 -5.49 7.70 16.82
C ALA A 206 -4.08 8.19 17.13
N ALA A 207 -3.98 9.12 18.08
CA ALA A 207 -2.74 9.64 18.61
C ALA A 207 -2.85 9.87 20.12
N VAL A 208 -1.80 9.49 20.86
CA VAL A 208 -1.61 9.84 22.28
C VAL A 208 -0.24 10.44 22.42
N ALA A 209 -0.16 11.72 22.70
CA ALA A 209 1.08 12.48 22.80
C ALA A 209 1.39 12.91 24.23
N GLU A 210 2.68 12.88 24.59
CA GLU A 210 3.20 13.26 25.91
C GLU A 210 4.44 14.15 25.75
N TYR A 211 4.68 15.04 26.72
CA TYR A 211 5.91 15.83 26.81
C TYR A 211 6.56 15.65 28.18
N ASP A 212 7.84 15.25 28.18
CA ASP A 212 8.67 15.18 29.38
C ASP A 212 9.46 16.50 29.53
N GLU A 213 9.11 17.28 30.55
CA GLU A 213 9.78 18.55 30.84
C GLU A 213 11.24 18.39 31.28
N THR A 214 11.58 17.24 31.89
CA THR A 214 12.92 16.99 32.41
C THR A 214 13.93 16.77 31.27
N ASN A 215 13.52 16.00 30.28
CA ASN A 215 14.36 15.66 29.14
C ASN A 215 14.08 16.54 27.92
N GLU A 216 13.10 17.42 27.99
CA GLU A 216 12.59 18.23 26.87
C GLU A 216 12.31 17.38 25.65
N SER A 217 11.58 16.27 25.83
CA SER A 217 11.33 15.27 24.78
C SER A 217 9.86 14.92 24.70
N TYR A 218 9.45 14.44 23.53
CA TYR A 218 8.08 14.04 23.22
C TYR A 218 8.01 12.53 23.04
N THR A 219 6.89 11.93 23.45
CA THR A 219 6.51 10.58 23.06
C THR A 219 5.17 10.64 22.34
N LEU A 220 5.10 10.05 21.15
CA LEU A 220 3.89 9.91 20.35
C LEU A 220 3.57 8.43 20.15
N TYR A 221 2.42 7.99 20.66
CA TYR A 221 1.80 6.73 20.28
C TYR A 221 0.83 7.00 19.15
N THR A 222 0.96 6.29 18.03
CA THR A 222 0.13 6.56 16.85
C THR A 222 -0.11 5.29 16.02
N THR A 223 -1.17 5.32 15.22
CA THR A 223 -1.52 4.29 14.25
C THR A 223 -0.70 4.48 12.96
N SER A 224 0.56 4.08 12.94
CA SER A 224 1.46 4.29 11.80
C SER A 224 1.94 2.98 11.18
N GLN A 225 2.11 2.97 9.84
CA GLN A 225 2.78 1.90 9.10
C GLN A 225 4.31 2.07 9.08
N ASN A 226 4.83 3.26 9.44
CA ASN A 226 6.25 3.64 9.31
C ASN A 226 6.69 4.66 10.38
N PRO A 227 6.79 4.25 11.64
CA PRO A 227 7.06 5.15 12.77
C PRO A 227 8.37 5.94 12.65
N HIS A 228 9.41 5.39 12.02
CA HIS A 228 10.67 6.11 11.81
C HIS A 228 10.52 7.27 10.80
N LEU A 229 9.74 7.07 9.73
CA LEU A 229 9.45 8.15 8.79
C LEU A 229 8.57 9.22 9.47
N THR A 230 7.61 8.81 10.28
CA THR A 230 6.80 9.71 11.12
C THR A 230 7.71 10.55 12.01
N ARG A 231 8.65 9.93 12.73
CA ARG A 231 9.62 10.63 13.58
C ARG A 231 10.47 11.63 12.78
N LEU A 232 11.04 11.18 11.66
CA LEU A 232 11.90 12.02 10.81
C LEU A 232 11.15 13.26 10.29
N VAL A 233 9.99 13.08 9.70
CA VAL A 233 9.23 14.17 9.08
C VAL A 233 8.71 15.14 10.15
N MET A 234 8.14 14.63 11.23
CA MET A 234 7.66 15.48 12.33
C MET A 234 8.79 16.26 12.98
N ALA A 235 9.91 15.63 13.30
CA ALA A 235 11.00 16.29 13.97
C ALA A 235 11.70 17.31 13.05
N ALA A 236 12.12 16.90 11.85
CA ALA A 236 12.96 17.71 10.98
C ALA A 236 12.20 18.81 10.23
N PHE A 237 10.98 18.52 9.75
CA PHE A 237 10.27 19.42 8.83
C PHE A 237 9.08 20.13 9.48
N MET A 238 8.38 19.49 10.44
CA MET A 238 7.21 20.09 11.05
C MET A 238 7.55 20.85 12.34
N MET A 239 8.12 20.17 13.33
CA MET A 239 8.42 20.74 14.64
C MET A 239 9.79 21.42 14.73
N GLN A 240 10.70 21.15 13.80
CA GLN A 240 12.08 21.68 13.75
C GLN A 240 12.86 21.42 15.05
N ILE A 241 12.77 20.20 15.57
CA ILE A 241 13.48 19.75 16.77
C ILE A 241 14.48 18.63 16.42
N PRO A 242 15.49 18.39 17.27
CA PRO A 242 16.35 17.22 17.11
C PRO A 242 15.52 15.93 17.10
N GLU A 243 15.79 15.00 16.18
CA GLU A 243 15.05 13.74 16.05
C GLU A 243 15.10 12.90 17.35
N SER A 244 16.20 12.97 18.09
CA SER A 244 16.37 12.34 19.41
C SER A 244 15.44 12.86 20.51
N LYS A 245 14.69 13.95 20.24
CA LYS A 245 13.71 14.52 21.15
C LYS A 245 12.27 14.06 20.85
N LEU A 246 12.10 13.18 19.87
CA LEU A 246 10.80 12.62 19.52
C LEU A 246 10.90 11.10 19.48
N HIS A 247 10.25 10.42 20.44
CA HIS A 247 10.04 8.98 20.46
C HIS A 247 8.68 8.66 19.86
N VAL A 248 8.65 7.85 18.79
CA VAL A 248 7.40 7.42 18.14
C VAL A 248 7.21 5.93 18.35
N VAL A 249 6.02 5.56 18.82
CA VAL A 249 5.62 4.17 19.04
C VAL A 249 4.34 3.89 18.28
N ALA A 250 4.39 2.95 17.36
CA ALA A 250 3.22 2.34 16.74
C ALA A 250 2.98 0.98 17.40
N PRO A 251 1.97 0.84 18.28
CA PRO A 251 1.65 -0.43 18.93
C PRO A 251 1.00 -1.41 17.96
N ASP A 252 0.06 -2.24 18.39
CA ASP A 252 -0.74 -3.00 17.46
C ASP A 252 -1.58 -2.05 16.58
N VAL A 253 -1.58 -2.29 15.27
CA VAL A 253 -2.31 -1.48 14.30
C VAL A 253 -3.35 -2.32 13.57
N GLY A 254 -4.59 -1.89 13.62
CA GLY A 254 -5.77 -2.59 13.09
C GLY A 254 -6.05 -2.33 11.62
N GLY A 255 -5.05 -2.62 10.77
CA GLY A 255 -5.05 -2.36 9.34
C GLY A 255 -4.51 -0.98 8.99
N GLY A 256 -3.93 -0.87 7.80
CA GLY A 256 -3.37 0.38 7.28
C GLY A 256 -3.76 0.62 5.82
N PHE A 257 -3.45 -0.33 4.95
CA PHE A 257 -3.77 -0.36 3.52
C PHE A 257 -3.30 0.86 2.72
N GLY A 258 -2.36 1.64 3.29
CA GLY A 258 -1.82 2.86 2.71
C GLY A 258 -2.20 4.13 3.49
N SER A 259 -3.40 4.23 4.05
CA SER A 259 -3.86 5.45 4.75
C SER A 259 -3.08 5.80 6.02
N LYS A 260 -2.33 4.87 6.61
CA LYS A 260 -1.52 5.10 7.81
C LYS A 260 -0.02 5.23 7.53
N ILE A 261 0.36 5.52 6.29
CA ILE A 261 1.74 5.84 5.90
C ILE A 261 2.06 7.31 6.19
N TYR A 262 1.08 8.19 6.03
CA TYR A 262 1.24 9.64 6.04
C TYR A 262 1.27 10.18 7.46
N ILE A 263 1.82 11.39 7.60
CA ILE A 263 1.73 12.16 8.83
C ILE A 263 0.57 13.13 8.66
N TYR A 264 -0.39 13.05 9.55
CA TYR A 264 -1.58 13.88 9.50
C TYR A 264 -1.52 15.02 10.50
N PRO A 265 -2.29 16.10 10.26
CA PRO A 265 -2.33 17.25 11.15
C PRO A 265 -2.62 16.90 12.61
N GLU A 266 -3.49 15.93 12.87
CA GLU A 266 -3.89 15.59 14.22
C GLU A 266 -2.74 15.05 15.08
N GLU A 267 -1.86 14.24 14.51
CA GLU A 267 -0.69 13.69 15.21
C GLU A 267 0.30 14.80 15.59
N ALA A 268 0.56 15.70 14.66
CA ALA A 268 1.48 16.81 14.86
C ALA A 268 0.94 17.84 15.84
N VAL A 269 -0.34 18.23 15.71
CA VAL A 269 -1.01 19.19 16.58
C VAL A 269 -1.11 18.66 18.01
N CYS A 270 -1.50 17.40 18.20
CA CYS A 270 -1.51 16.79 19.53
C CYS A 270 -0.12 16.79 20.16
N THR A 271 0.92 16.40 19.41
CA THR A 271 2.30 16.38 19.91
C THR A 271 2.79 17.78 20.28
N TRP A 272 2.60 18.78 19.42
CA TRP A 272 2.98 20.16 19.67
C TRP A 272 2.26 20.75 20.91
N ALA A 273 0.96 20.51 21.04
CA ALA A 273 0.16 21.08 22.12
C ALA A 273 0.50 20.51 23.50
N THR A 274 1.08 19.30 23.62
CA THR A 274 1.48 18.72 24.91
C THR A 274 2.50 19.56 25.64
N LYS A 275 3.46 20.19 24.94
CA LYS A 275 4.45 21.11 25.56
C LYS A 275 3.78 22.37 26.10
N LYS A 276 2.78 22.90 25.41
CA LYS A 276 2.06 24.10 25.84
C LYS A 276 1.21 23.86 27.07
N LEU A 277 0.54 22.71 27.12
CA LEU A 277 -0.41 22.37 28.20
C LEU A 277 0.24 21.56 29.33
N ARG A 278 1.44 21.02 29.11
CA ARG A 278 2.17 20.15 30.06
C ARG A 278 1.32 18.97 30.56
N ARG A 279 0.47 18.46 29.68
CA ARG A 279 -0.41 17.33 29.91
C ARG A 279 -0.45 16.45 28.68
N PRO A 280 -0.62 15.12 28.84
CA PRO A 280 -0.83 14.22 27.72
C PRO A 280 -2.11 14.61 26.96
N ILE A 281 -2.08 14.45 25.63
CA ILE A 281 -3.23 14.72 24.76
C ILE A 281 -3.54 13.48 23.95
N LYS A 282 -4.82 13.08 23.97
CA LYS A 282 -5.35 11.96 23.21
C LYS A 282 -6.36 12.46 22.16
N TRP A 283 -6.22 11.93 20.96
CA TRP A 283 -7.20 12.05 19.89
C TRP A 283 -7.48 10.68 19.29
N THR A 284 -8.73 10.41 18.95
CA THR A 284 -9.16 9.21 18.24
C THR A 284 -10.23 9.62 17.24
N ALA A 285 -10.01 9.31 15.96
CA ALA A 285 -10.99 9.59 14.91
C ALA A 285 -12.24 8.73 15.10
N ASP A 286 -13.40 9.30 14.86
CA ASP A 286 -14.57 8.49 14.57
C ASP A 286 -14.58 8.06 13.09
N ARG A 287 -15.49 7.18 12.70
CA ARG A 287 -15.53 6.67 11.32
C ARG A 287 -15.85 7.75 10.30
N SER A 288 -16.70 8.71 10.62
CA SER A 288 -17.03 9.82 9.73
C SER A 288 -15.83 10.76 9.52
N GLU A 289 -15.06 11.01 10.59
CA GLU A 289 -13.77 11.73 10.46
C GLU A 289 -12.79 10.98 9.55
N ALA A 290 -12.70 9.64 9.66
CA ALA A 290 -11.83 8.84 8.80
C ALA A 290 -12.23 8.95 7.32
N PHE A 291 -13.52 8.93 6.99
CA PHE A 291 -14.00 9.14 5.62
C PHE A 291 -13.65 10.53 5.06
N LEU A 292 -13.70 11.56 5.90
CA LEU A 292 -13.48 12.95 5.51
C LEU A 292 -12.01 13.41 5.60
N GLY A 293 -11.16 12.66 6.30
CA GLY A 293 -9.81 13.13 6.62
C GLY A 293 -8.68 12.17 6.20
N ASP A 294 -8.92 10.86 6.08
CA ASP A 294 -7.90 9.92 5.63
C ASP A 294 -7.69 10.06 4.12
N ALA A 295 -6.44 9.91 3.65
CA ALA A 295 -6.13 9.95 2.23
C ALA A 295 -6.92 8.88 1.47
N HIS A 296 -7.55 9.28 0.36
CA HIS A 296 -8.23 8.39 -0.57
C HIS A 296 -7.24 7.74 -1.53
N GLY A 297 -7.70 6.81 -2.38
CA GLY A 297 -6.88 6.15 -3.40
C GLY A 297 -7.49 6.22 -4.80
N ARG A 298 -6.66 5.91 -5.82
CA ARG A 298 -7.04 5.81 -7.24
C ARG A 298 -7.36 7.17 -7.88
N ASP A 299 -8.55 7.31 -8.51
CA ASP A 299 -9.08 8.53 -9.15
C ASP A 299 -8.28 9.00 -10.37
N HIS A 300 -8.18 8.12 -11.37
CA HIS A 300 -7.50 8.39 -12.64
C HIS A 300 -8.48 8.31 -13.81
N VAL A 301 -8.31 9.21 -14.78
CA VAL A 301 -8.92 9.11 -16.12
C VAL A 301 -7.79 8.93 -17.13
N ASN A 302 -7.80 7.80 -17.83
CA ASN A 302 -6.75 7.40 -18.76
C ASN A 302 -7.31 7.32 -20.19
N LYS A 303 -6.66 7.98 -21.12
CA LYS A 303 -6.89 7.78 -22.57
C LYS A 303 -5.79 6.86 -23.08
N VAL A 304 -6.19 5.69 -23.56
CA VAL A 304 -5.26 4.63 -23.98
C VAL A 304 -5.39 4.43 -25.48
N LYS A 305 -4.25 4.33 -26.15
CA LYS A 305 -4.14 3.98 -27.57
C LYS A 305 -3.09 2.89 -27.74
N ILE A 306 -3.52 1.74 -28.27
CA ILE A 306 -2.66 0.59 -28.55
C ILE A 306 -2.64 0.26 -30.03
N GLY A 307 -1.45 0.01 -30.59
CA GLY A 307 -1.23 -0.42 -31.96
C GLY A 307 -0.96 -1.90 -32.05
N LEU A 308 -1.60 -2.58 -33.01
CA LEU A 308 -1.41 -4.01 -33.29
C LEU A 308 -0.89 -4.19 -34.71
N ASP A 309 0.00 -5.18 -34.90
CA ASP A 309 0.42 -5.61 -36.24
C ASP A 309 -0.61 -6.57 -36.90
N GLN A 310 -0.25 -7.14 -38.05
CA GLN A 310 -1.12 -8.08 -38.79
C GLN A 310 -1.34 -9.40 -38.04
N ASP A 311 -0.43 -9.79 -37.13
CA ASP A 311 -0.48 -11.01 -36.30
C ASP A 311 -1.09 -10.73 -34.93
N ASN A 312 -1.67 -9.53 -34.72
CA ASN A 312 -2.24 -9.04 -33.45
C ASN A 312 -1.22 -8.92 -32.32
N LYS A 313 0.07 -8.77 -32.63
CA LYS A 313 1.09 -8.41 -31.65
C LYS A 313 1.12 -6.92 -31.41
N ILE A 314 1.34 -6.54 -30.16
CA ILE A 314 1.39 -5.14 -29.75
C ILE A 314 2.68 -4.51 -30.25
N VAL A 315 2.58 -3.39 -30.97
CA VAL A 315 3.72 -2.64 -31.51
C VAL A 315 3.98 -1.34 -30.76
N GLY A 316 2.96 -0.77 -30.10
CA GLY A 316 3.11 0.46 -29.36
C GLY A 316 1.92 0.75 -28.45
N LEU A 317 2.18 1.48 -27.34
CA LEU A 317 1.21 1.89 -26.35
C LEU A 317 1.42 3.35 -25.99
N ARG A 318 0.36 4.18 -26.13
CA ARG A 318 0.29 5.54 -25.62
C ARG A 318 -0.77 5.64 -24.54
N VAL A 319 -0.43 6.28 -23.41
CA VAL A 319 -1.34 6.56 -22.29
C VAL A 319 -1.24 8.02 -21.90
N ASP A 320 -2.37 8.73 -21.91
CA ASP A 320 -2.49 10.09 -21.41
C ASP A 320 -3.42 10.06 -20.17
N THR A 321 -2.89 10.44 -19.00
CA THR A 321 -3.55 10.31 -17.71
C THR A 321 -3.81 11.66 -17.06
N LEU A 322 -5.03 11.87 -16.58
CA LEU A 322 -5.36 12.86 -15.55
C LEU A 322 -5.48 12.13 -14.21
N ALA A 323 -4.68 12.52 -13.23
CA ALA A 323 -4.70 11.97 -11.88
C ALA A 323 -5.16 13.04 -10.89
N ASN A 324 -6.24 12.76 -10.17
CA ASN A 324 -6.72 13.64 -9.11
C ASN A 324 -5.85 13.45 -7.85
N LEU A 325 -5.28 14.54 -7.33
CA LEU A 325 -4.49 14.51 -6.10
C LEU A 325 -5.21 15.17 -4.91
N GLY A 326 -6.41 15.69 -5.13
CA GLY A 326 -7.17 16.41 -4.11
C GLY A 326 -6.59 17.80 -3.82
N ALA A 327 -6.97 18.36 -2.68
CA ALA A 327 -6.67 19.73 -2.31
C ALA A 327 -5.24 19.97 -1.83
N TYR A 328 -4.58 18.93 -1.32
CA TYR A 328 -3.22 19.00 -0.78
C TYR A 328 -2.42 17.75 -1.17
N LEU A 329 -1.10 17.91 -1.19
CA LEU A 329 -0.19 16.79 -1.38
C LEU A 329 0.12 16.12 -0.04
N SER A 330 0.23 14.80 -0.05
CA SER A 330 0.78 14.01 1.05
C SER A 330 2.06 13.28 0.60
N ALA A 331 2.59 12.39 1.42
CA ALA A 331 3.96 11.88 1.28
C ALA A 331 4.26 11.25 -0.10
N PHE A 332 3.30 10.54 -0.71
CA PHE A 332 3.49 9.80 -1.96
C PHE A 332 2.49 10.17 -3.07
N SER A 333 1.72 11.25 -2.89
CA SER A 333 0.69 11.70 -3.85
C SER A 333 1.21 11.79 -5.28
N MET A 334 2.40 12.38 -5.49
CA MET A 334 2.93 12.58 -6.84
C MET A 334 3.51 11.31 -7.47
N VAL A 335 4.11 10.41 -6.66
CA VAL A 335 4.78 9.22 -7.21
C VAL A 335 3.81 8.11 -7.57
N THR A 336 2.66 8.05 -6.90
CA THR A 336 1.62 7.05 -7.18
C THR A 336 1.16 7.07 -8.64
N PRO A 337 0.73 8.21 -9.23
CA PRO A 337 0.32 8.26 -10.63
C PRO A 337 1.50 8.36 -11.62
N THR A 338 2.72 8.64 -11.18
CA THR A 338 3.90 8.76 -12.04
C THR A 338 4.72 7.48 -12.07
N TYR A 339 5.76 7.36 -11.25
CA TYR A 339 6.68 6.22 -11.31
C TYR A 339 6.02 4.89 -10.95
N LEU A 340 5.14 4.85 -9.93
CA LEU A 340 4.49 3.59 -9.54
C LEU A 340 3.42 3.11 -10.54
N HIS A 341 2.90 4.01 -11.37
CA HIS A 341 1.98 3.73 -12.46
C HIS A 341 2.72 3.58 -13.80
N GLY A 342 3.47 4.61 -14.21
CA GLY A 342 4.06 4.70 -15.55
C GLY A 342 5.11 3.64 -15.83
N THR A 343 5.94 3.25 -14.84
CA THR A 343 6.97 2.22 -15.02
C THR A 343 6.41 0.81 -15.18
N LEU A 344 5.13 0.58 -14.88
CA LEU A 344 4.46 -0.72 -15.01
C LEU A 344 3.52 -0.81 -16.23
N LEU A 345 3.53 0.16 -17.11
CA LEU A 345 2.71 0.14 -18.34
C LEU A 345 3.15 -0.90 -19.38
N SER A 346 4.27 -1.60 -19.17
CA SER A 346 4.58 -2.81 -19.92
C SER A 346 3.75 -4.02 -19.43
N GLY A 347 3.40 -4.05 -18.14
CA GLY A 347 2.72 -5.21 -17.55
C GLY A 347 3.50 -6.50 -17.79
N CYS A 348 2.81 -7.60 -18.05
CA CYS A 348 3.38 -8.88 -18.46
C CYS A 348 3.72 -8.96 -19.96
N TYR A 349 3.58 -7.86 -20.72
CA TYR A 349 3.55 -7.87 -22.17
C TYR A 349 4.84 -7.34 -22.80
N ASN A 350 5.19 -7.93 -23.94
CA ASN A 350 6.27 -7.46 -24.80
C ASN A 350 5.75 -6.28 -25.64
N ILE A 351 5.90 -5.07 -25.13
CA ILE A 351 5.51 -3.82 -25.81
C ILE A 351 6.77 -3.03 -26.15
N PRO A 352 7.18 -2.98 -27.43
CA PRO A 352 8.48 -2.42 -27.80
C PRO A 352 8.56 -0.90 -27.70
N ALA A 353 7.43 -0.19 -27.80
CA ALA A 353 7.37 1.28 -27.71
C ALA A 353 6.24 1.71 -26.79
N ILE A 354 6.56 2.45 -25.74
CA ILE A 354 5.59 2.99 -24.78
C ILE A 354 5.90 4.46 -24.55
N TYR A 355 4.82 5.26 -24.51
CA TYR A 355 4.86 6.64 -24.04
C TYR A 355 3.68 6.92 -23.13
N THR A 356 3.93 7.57 -22.00
CA THR A 356 2.89 8.05 -21.11
C THR A 356 3.12 9.49 -20.70
N ASN A 357 2.03 10.28 -20.68
CA ASN A 357 1.97 11.59 -20.08
C ASN A 357 0.99 11.57 -18.90
N VAL A 358 1.38 12.13 -17.76
CA VAL A 358 0.54 12.21 -16.56
C VAL A 358 0.49 13.63 -16.05
N LYS A 359 -0.73 14.17 -15.90
CA LYS A 359 -0.97 15.44 -15.20
C LYS A 359 -1.60 15.19 -13.84
N GLY A 360 -0.91 15.64 -12.79
CA GLY A 360 -1.43 15.65 -11.42
C GLY A 360 -2.26 16.90 -11.18
N VAL A 361 -3.55 16.72 -10.86
CA VAL A 361 -4.55 17.79 -10.84
C VAL A 361 -5.05 18.03 -9.42
N CYS A 362 -5.14 19.31 -9.05
CA CYS A 362 -5.70 19.78 -7.79
C CYS A 362 -7.22 19.90 -7.89
N THR A 363 -7.94 19.41 -6.89
CA THR A 363 -9.38 19.57 -6.74
C THR A 363 -9.73 19.90 -5.29
N THR A 364 -10.93 20.43 -5.04
CA THR A 364 -11.41 20.75 -3.68
C THR A 364 -11.99 19.51 -2.98
N THR A 365 -11.25 18.42 -2.99
CA THR A 365 -11.60 17.14 -2.36
C THR A 365 -10.49 16.68 -1.42
N VAL A 366 -10.73 15.66 -0.61
CA VAL A 366 -9.68 15.01 0.19
C VAL A 366 -8.49 14.63 -0.69
N ASN A 367 -7.28 14.68 -0.17
CA ASN A 367 -6.08 14.27 -0.90
C ASN A 367 -6.15 12.80 -1.34
N VAL A 368 -5.53 12.51 -2.48
CA VAL A 368 -5.38 11.16 -3.03
C VAL A 368 -3.92 10.74 -2.91
N ASP A 369 -3.72 9.53 -2.42
CA ASP A 369 -2.38 8.97 -2.26
C ASP A 369 -2.43 7.44 -2.35
N ALA A 370 -1.43 6.74 -1.80
CA ALA A 370 -1.33 5.29 -1.88
C ALA A 370 -2.50 4.58 -1.17
N TYR A 371 -3.17 3.73 -1.91
CA TYR A 371 -4.06 2.69 -1.43
C TYR A 371 -3.56 1.35 -1.96
N ARG A 372 -3.64 0.28 -1.19
CA ARG A 372 -3.09 -1.07 -1.46
C ARG A 372 -2.84 -1.35 -2.94
N GLY A 373 -1.55 -1.44 -3.33
CA GLY A 373 -1.10 -1.51 -4.72
C GLY A 373 -0.48 -0.22 -5.28
N ALA A 374 -1.04 0.97 -4.97
CA ALA A 374 -0.48 2.31 -5.25
C ALA A 374 0.15 2.45 -6.66
N GLY A 375 -0.62 2.85 -7.64
CA GLY A 375 -0.21 3.01 -9.05
C GLY A 375 -0.24 1.71 -9.86
N ARG A 376 0.04 0.54 -9.23
CA ARG A 376 0.01 -0.77 -9.91
C ARG A 376 -1.43 -1.21 -10.26
N PRO A 377 -2.43 -1.10 -9.36
CA PRO A 377 -3.83 -1.39 -9.73
C PRO A 377 -4.33 -0.50 -10.85
N GLU A 378 -3.93 0.78 -10.85
CA GLU A 378 -4.31 1.74 -11.89
C GLU A 378 -3.69 1.37 -13.23
N ALA A 379 -2.40 0.99 -13.27
CA ALA A 379 -1.73 0.52 -14.48
C ALA A 379 -2.32 -0.80 -14.97
N THR A 380 -2.48 -1.77 -14.09
CA THR A 380 -3.03 -3.09 -14.44
C THR A 380 -4.48 -2.99 -14.91
N TYR A 381 -5.29 -2.14 -14.27
CA TYR A 381 -6.68 -1.94 -14.71
C TYR A 381 -6.76 -1.41 -16.13
N LEU A 382 -6.02 -0.34 -16.45
CA LEU A 382 -6.03 0.18 -17.81
C LEU A 382 -5.48 -0.82 -18.84
N LEU A 383 -4.39 -1.52 -18.52
CA LEU A 383 -3.80 -2.52 -19.41
C LEU A 383 -4.76 -3.68 -19.67
N GLU A 384 -5.26 -4.31 -18.64
CA GLU A 384 -6.08 -5.51 -18.74
C GLU A 384 -7.47 -5.26 -19.34
N ARG A 385 -8.04 -4.04 -19.10
CA ARG A 385 -9.23 -3.58 -19.83
C ARG A 385 -8.92 -3.38 -21.31
N THR A 386 -7.77 -2.80 -21.64
CA THR A 386 -7.35 -2.58 -23.02
C THR A 386 -7.04 -3.90 -23.72
N MET A 387 -6.39 -4.87 -23.05
CA MET A 387 -6.12 -6.21 -23.61
C MET A 387 -7.41 -6.95 -23.92
N ASP A 388 -8.39 -6.96 -23.00
CA ASP A 388 -9.68 -7.60 -23.22
C ASP A 388 -10.48 -6.92 -24.34
N TYR A 389 -10.49 -5.59 -24.36
CA TYR A 389 -11.15 -4.83 -25.40
C TYR A 389 -10.50 -5.06 -26.78
N ALA A 390 -9.17 -5.06 -26.87
CA ALA A 390 -8.43 -5.33 -28.09
C ALA A 390 -8.68 -6.74 -28.63
N ALA A 391 -8.64 -7.76 -27.74
CA ALA A 391 -8.94 -9.14 -28.10
C ALA A 391 -10.31 -9.28 -28.77
N ARG A 392 -11.34 -8.65 -28.18
CA ARG A 392 -12.71 -8.63 -28.76
C ARG A 392 -12.77 -7.91 -30.09
N GLN A 393 -12.05 -6.79 -30.24
CA GLN A 393 -12.00 -6.02 -31.49
C GLN A 393 -11.34 -6.77 -32.66
N VAL A 394 -10.44 -7.71 -32.36
CA VAL A 394 -9.82 -8.58 -33.40
C VAL A 394 -10.47 -9.97 -33.48
N GLY A 395 -11.50 -10.25 -32.66
CA GLY A 395 -12.21 -11.53 -32.67
C GLY A 395 -11.38 -12.70 -32.14
N MET A 396 -10.42 -12.41 -31.24
CA MET A 396 -9.53 -13.42 -30.63
C MET A 396 -9.97 -13.72 -29.19
N ASP A 397 -9.78 -14.97 -28.74
CA ASP A 397 -9.95 -15.35 -27.35
C ASP A 397 -9.07 -14.49 -26.43
N PRO A 398 -9.58 -13.91 -25.33
CA PRO A 398 -8.80 -13.03 -24.45
C PRO A 398 -7.59 -13.72 -23.79
N ALA A 399 -7.62 -15.02 -23.54
CA ALA A 399 -6.45 -15.74 -23.02
C ALA A 399 -5.38 -15.91 -24.09
N GLU A 400 -5.77 -16.26 -25.32
CA GLU A 400 -4.84 -16.40 -26.43
C GLU A 400 -4.24 -15.05 -26.86
N PHE A 401 -5.01 -13.96 -26.82
CA PHE A 401 -4.49 -12.62 -27.09
C PHE A 401 -3.38 -12.23 -26.09
N ARG A 402 -3.55 -12.57 -24.80
CA ARG A 402 -2.52 -12.35 -23.77
C ARG A 402 -1.30 -13.22 -24.06
N ARG A 403 -1.49 -14.51 -24.35
CA ARG A 403 -0.40 -15.47 -24.60
C ARG A 403 0.53 -15.03 -25.72
N ILE A 404 0.00 -14.61 -26.87
CA ILE A 404 0.83 -14.17 -28.01
C ILE A 404 1.61 -12.88 -27.73
N ASN A 405 1.20 -12.11 -26.71
CA ASN A 405 1.80 -10.82 -26.35
C ASN A 405 2.63 -10.88 -25.07
N PHE A 406 2.65 -11.98 -24.32
CA PHE A 406 3.49 -12.10 -23.13
C PHE A 406 4.97 -11.95 -23.43
N ILE A 407 5.73 -11.44 -22.47
CA ILE A 407 7.19 -11.52 -22.46
C ILE A 407 7.56 -12.99 -22.38
N PRO A 408 8.34 -13.54 -23.35
CA PRO A 408 8.72 -14.93 -23.35
C PRO A 408 9.60 -15.29 -22.14
N LYS A 409 9.44 -16.49 -21.61
CA LYS A 409 10.17 -17.01 -20.44
C LYS A 409 11.70 -16.98 -20.61
N ASP A 410 12.21 -17.10 -21.82
CA ASP A 410 13.64 -17.07 -22.14
C ASP A 410 14.20 -15.65 -22.40
N ALA A 411 13.34 -14.62 -22.31
CA ALA A 411 13.75 -13.23 -22.50
C ALA A 411 14.31 -12.56 -21.23
N PHE A 412 14.22 -13.21 -20.07
CA PHE A 412 14.68 -12.62 -18.81
C PHE A 412 16.21 -12.73 -18.63
N PRO A 413 16.87 -11.70 -18.00
CA PRO A 413 16.28 -10.46 -17.50
C PRO A 413 15.78 -9.57 -18.65
N TYR A 414 14.51 -9.08 -18.52
CA TYR A 414 13.84 -8.33 -19.58
C TYR A 414 13.83 -6.84 -19.29
N GLN A 415 14.39 -6.02 -20.20
CA GLN A 415 14.34 -4.57 -20.12
C GLN A 415 13.05 -4.05 -20.75
N THR A 416 12.19 -3.42 -19.94
CA THR A 416 10.95 -2.79 -20.43
C THR A 416 11.25 -1.48 -21.18
N ALA A 417 10.30 -1.00 -21.99
CA ALA A 417 10.39 0.31 -22.64
C ALA A 417 10.20 1.49 -21.65
N VAL A 418 9.82 1.21 -20.39
CA VAL A 418 9.49 2.20 -19.34
C VAL A 418 10.34 2.01 -18.06
N ALA A 419 11.64 1.93 -18.24
CA ALA A 419 12.70 1.98 -17.23
C ALA A 419 12.98 0.68 -16.44
N LEU A 420 11.98 -0.14 -16.08
CA LEU A 420 12.22 -1.31 -15.23
C LEU A 420 12.88 -2.47 -16.00
N GLN A 421 13.75 -3.20 -15.30
CA GLN A 421 14.30 -4.47 -15.75
C GLN A 421 13.73 -5.60 -14.85
N TYR A 422 12.90 -6.46 -15.43
CA TYR A 422 12.36 -7.64 -14.76
C TYR A 422 13.42 -8.73 -14.68
N ASP A 423 13.66 -9.28 -13.50
CA ASP A 423 14.75 -10.26 -13.27
C ASP A 423 14.39 -11.66 -13.75
N VAL A 424 13.18 -12.12 -13.47
CA VAL A 424 12.70 -13.47 -13.79
C VAL A 424 11.18 -13.49 -13.92
N GLY A 425 10.65 -14.36 -14.78
CA GLY A 425 9.20 -14.54 -14.93
C GLY A 425 8.82 -15.72 -15.83
N ASP A 426 7.58 -16.18 -15.63
CA ASP A 426 6.91 -17.18 -16.49
C ASP A 426 5.41 -16.87 -16.43
N TYR A 427 4.89 -16.11 -17.40
CA TYR A 427 3.51 -15.62 -17.36
C TYR A 427 2.51 -16.60 -17.96
N GLU A 428 2.98 -17.58 -18.74
CA GLU A 428 2.10 -18.63 -19.28
C GLU A 428 1.69 -19.64 -18.22
N ALA A 429 2.60 -20.01 -17.31
CA ALA A 429 2.33 -21.02 -16.30
C ALA A 429 1.18 -20.63 -15.33
N PRO A 430 1.12 -19.41 -14.77
CA PRO A 430 -0.02 -18.96 -13.97
C PRO A 430 -1.31 -18.88 -14.79
N LEU A 431 -1.25 -18.42 -16.05
CA LEU A 431 -2.42 -18.38 -16.94
C LEU A 431 -2.99 -19.77 -17.16
N ASP A 432 -2.17 -20.73 -17.57
CA ASP A 432 -2.60 -22.11 -17.82
C ASP A 432 -3.22 -22.74 -16.58
N ARG A 433 -2.60 -22.53 -15.43
CA ARG A 433 -3.11 -23.06 -14.16
C ARG A 433 -4.45 -22.45 -13.75
N ALA A 434 -4.62 -21.15 -13.87
CA ALA A 434 -5.88 -20.47 -13.58
C ALA A 434 -7.00 -20.91 -14.54
N LEU A 435 -6.71 -21.06 -15.84
CA LEU A 435 -7.65 -21.57 -16.84
C LEU A 435 -8.11 -23.01 -16.52
N GLU A 436 -7.19 -23.86 -16.05
CA GLU A 436 -7.52 -25.21 -15.61
C GLU A 436 -8.44 -25.20 -14.39
N MET A 437 -8.08 -24.42 -13.34
CA MET A 437 -8.79 -24.36 -12.06
C MET A 437 -10.24 -23.89 -12.21
N ILE A 438 -10.52 -22.94 -13.13
CA ILE A 438 -11.87 -22.43 -13.38
C ILE A 438 -12.62 -23.25 -14.43
N ASN A 439 -11.96 -24.26 -15.00
CA ASN A 439 -12.51 -25.01 -16.12
C ASN A 439 -12.98 -24.11 -17.28
N TYR A 440 -12.04 -23.30 -17.78
CA TYR A 440 -12.29 -22.28 -18.82
C TYR A 440 -12.97 -22.88 -20.07
N LYS A 441 -12.51 -24.04 -20.53
CA LYS A 441 -13.08 -24.74 -21.70
C LYS A 441 -14.55 -25.12 -21.52
N GLY A 442 -15.02 -25.28 -20.28
CA GLY A 442 -16.41 -25.61 -19.95
C GLY A 442 -17.33 -24.38 -19.84
N PHE A 443 -16.81 -23.17 -20.04
CA PHE A 443 -17.53 -21.93 -19.77
C PHE A 443 -18.77 -21.76 -20.64
N GLU A 444 -18.72 -21.99 -21.94
CA GLU A 444 -19.86 -21.81 -22.85
C GLU A 444 -21.08 -22.67 -22.49
N LYS A 445 -20.85 -23.86 -21.92
CA LYS A 445 -21.93 -24.66 -21.35
C LYS A 445 -22.60 -23.99 -20.17
N ARG A 446 -21.80 -23.47 -19.23
CA ARG A 446 -22.30 -22.73 -18.05
C ARG A 446 -23.05 -21.46 -18.43
N ARG A 447 -22.54 -20.71 -19.45
CA ARG A 447 -23.23 -19.55 -20.05
C ARG A 447 -24.61 -19.91 -20.59
N SER A 448 -24.69 -21.00 -21.35
CA SER A 448 -25.95 -21.48 -21.90
C SER A 448 -26.95 -21.92 -20.81
N GLU A 449 -26.46 -22.55 -19.74
CA GLU A 449 -27.28 -22.95 -18.58
C GLU A 449 -27.80 -21.71 -17.82
N ALA A 450 -27.00 -20.66 -17.69
CA ALA A 450 -27.42 -19.39 -17.08
C ALA A 450 -28.49 -18.68 -17.95
N ALA A 451 -28.31 -18.65 -19.25
CA ALA A 451 -29.29 -18.11 -20.19
C ALA A 451 -30.68 -18.80 -20.11
N GLN A 452 -30.70 -20.12 -19.88
CA GLN A 452 -31.96 -20.84 -19.64
C GLN A 452 -32.67 -20.41 -18.34
N ARG A 453 -31.94 -19.86 -17.38
CA ARG A 453 -32.49 -19.26 -16.15
C ARG A 453 -32.78 -17.74 -16.29
N GLY A 454 -32.61 -17.17 -17.49
CA GLY A 454 -32.82 -15.76 -17.75
C GLY A 454 -31.69 -14.86 -17.17
N LYS A 455 -30.49 -15.40 -16.93
CA LYS A 455 -29.33 -14.68 -16.44
C LYS A 455 -28.28 -14.46 -17.54
N TYR A 456 -27.49 -13.39 -17.45
CA TYR A 456 -26.31 -13.24 -18.28
C TYR A 456 -25.08 -13.71 -17.47
N ARG A 457 -24.27 -14.60 -18.10
CA ARG A 457 -23.04 -15.11 -17.45
C ARG A 457 -21.81 -14.70 -18.26
N GLY A 458 -20.78 -14.22 -17.56
CA GLY A 458 -19.54 -13.78 -18.18
C GLY A 458 -18.32 -14.26 -17.42
N ILE A 459 -17.19 -14.31 -18.14
CA ILE A 459 -15.87 -14.66 -17.63
C ILE A 459 -14.85 -13.59 -18.03
N GLY A 460 -13.98 -13.21 -17.08
CA GLY A 460 -12.98 -12.18 -17.32
C GLY A 460 -11.64 -12.56 -16.71
N LEU A 461 -10.58 -12.15 -17.40
CA LEU A 461 -9.20 -12.47 -17.05
C LEU A 461 -8.44 -11.19 -16.73
N SER A 462 -7.43 -11.33 -15.86
CA SER A 462 -6.40 -10.32 -15.61
C SER A 462 -5.06 -10.99 -15.35
N SER A 463 -4.05 -10.67 -16.16
CA SER A 463 -2.66 -11.08 -15.91
C SER A 463 -1.87 -9.86 -15.45
N TYR A 464 -1.29 -9.92 -14.26
CA TYR A 464 -0.66 -8.77 -13.64
C TYR A 464 0.81 -9.03 -13.29
N ILE A 465 1.54 -7.95 -13.13
CA ILE A 465 2.85 -7.89 -12.49
C ILE A 465 2.84 -6.75 -11.47
N GLU A 466 3.60 -6.91 -10.42
CA GLU A 466 3.83 -5.86 -9.41
C GLU A 466 5.33 -5.60 -9.29
N ALA A 467 5.74 -4.37 -9.02
CA ALA A 467 7.08 -4.02 -8.59
C ALA A 467 7.07 -3.84 -7.06
N CYS A 468 7.61 -4.82 -6.35
CA CYS A 468 7.67 -4.88 -4.89
C CYS A 468 9.03 -4.50 -4.33
N GLY A 469 9.08 -4.15 -3.06
CA GLY A 469 10.31 -3.84 -2.35
C GLY A 469 10.80 -2.41 -2.55
N ILE A 470 10.26 -1.72 -3.53
CA ILE A 470 10.61 -0.36 -3.96
C ILE A 470 12.13 -0.19 -4.06
N ALA A 471 12.64 0.02 -5.25
CA ALA A 471 13.99 -0.05 -5.80
C ALA A 471 15.13 0.46 -4.89
N PRO A 472 16.40 0.24 -5.27
CA PRO A 472 17.56 0.76 -4.53
C PRO A 472 17.44 2.26 -4.25
N SER A 473 17.86 2.69 -3.08
CA SER A 473 17.81 4.11 -2.66
C SER A 473 18.46 5.05 -3.70
N ALA A 474 19.52 4.61 -4.35
CA ALA A 474 20.19 5.39 -5.40
C ALA A 474 19.29 5.67 -6.62
N VAL A 475 18.54 4.67 -7.09
CA VAL A 475 17.59 4.81 -8.22
C VAL A 475 16.44 5.73 -7.82
N VAL A 476 15.88 5.51 -6.65
CA VAL A 476 14.77 6.33 -6.13
C VAL A 476 15.19 7.78 -5.94
N GLY A 477 16.39 8.02 -5.41
CA GLY A 477 16.95 9.37 -5.29
C GLY A 477 17.14 10.06 -6.65
N ALA A 478 17.61 9.32 -7.67
CA ALA A 478 17.73 9.85 -9.03
C ALA A 478 16.37 10.19 -9.68
N LEU A 479 15.29 9.56 -9.20
CA LEU A 479 13.91 9.80 -9.64
C LEU A 479 13.16 10.81 -8.76
N GLY A 480 13.83 11.56 -7.88
CA GLY A 480 13.24 12.61 -7.05
C GLY A 480 12.77 12.15 -5.67
N GLY A 481 13.06 10.92 -5.26
CA GLY A 481 12.79 10.46 -3.89
C GLY A 481 13.68 11.13 -2.87
N ARG A 482 13.08 11.58 -1.77
CA ARG A 482 13.76 12.34 -0.69
C ARG A 482 14.11 11.47 0.52
N VAL A 483 13.94 10.15 0.42
CA VAL A 483 14.19 9.17 1.49
C VAL A 483 14.98 7.97 0.96
N GLY A 484 15.77 7.33 1.84
CA GLY A 484 16.37 6.02 1.56
C GLY A 484 15.34 4.91 1.72
N LEU A 485 15.48 3.81 0.98
CA LEU A 485 14.50 2.73 0.94
C LEU A 485 15.08 1.38 1.41
N TYR A 486 16.10 1.43 2.24
CA TYR A 486 16.67 0.26 2.90
C TYR A 486 15.85 -0.18 4.11
N GLU A 487 16.20 -1.31 4.69
CA GLU A 487 15.65 -1.78 5.95
C GLU A 487 16.75 -2.26 6.88
N SER A 488 16.49 -2.27 8.20
CA SER A 488 17.41 -2.79 9.18
C SER A 488 16.82 -3.94 9.99
N ALA A 489 17.70 -4.80 10.49
CA ALA A 489 17.36 -5.80 11.48
C ALA A 489 18.50 -5.95 12.48
N VAL A 490 18.15 -6.07 13.76
CA VAL A 490 19.06 -6.50 14.83
C VAL A 490 18.59 -7.87 15.32
N VAL A 491 19.48 -8.83 15.33
CA VAL A 491 19.22 -10.16 15.88
C VAL A 491 20.02 -10.30 17.16
N ARG A 492 19.34 -10.38 18.30
CA ARG A 492 19.91 -10.59 19.63
C ARG A 492 19.60 -12.00 20.07
N VAL A 493 20.65 -12.75 20.40
CA VAL A 493 20.53 -14.07 21.00
C VAL A 493 20.79 -13.93 22.49
N ASP A 494 19.86 -14.36 23.32
CA ASP A 494 20.01 -14.34 24.77
C ASP A 494 20.84 -15.55 25.28
N PRO A 495 21.43 -15.48 26.48
CA PRO A 495 22.24 -16.58 27.04
C PRO A 495 21.51 -17.93 27.12
N THR A 496 20.17 -17.93 27.11
CA THR A 496 19.34 -19.13 27.16
C THR A 496 19.07 -19.74 25.77
N GLY A 497 19.55 -19.09 24.69
CA GLY A 497 19.30 -19.51 23.31
C GLY A 497 17.98 -19.02 22.70
N THR A 498 17.24 -18.17 23.39
CA THR A 498 16.09 -17.43 22.81
C THR A 498 16.58 -16.26 21.95
N VAL A 499 15.77 -15.84 21.00
CA VAL A 499 16.15 -14.84 20.00
C VAL A 499 15.13 -13.72 19.94
N SER A 500 15.60 -12.50 20.07
CA SER A 500 14.81 -11.29 19.81
C SER A 500 15.28 -10.64 18.51
N VAL A 501 14.33 -10.38 17.60
CA VAL A 501 14.60 -9.69 16.34
C VAL A 501 13.95 -8.31 16.40
N PHE A 502 14.74 -7.27 16.23
CA PHE A 502 14.28 -5.88 16.12
C PHE A 502 14.31 -5.50 14.65
N THR A 503 13.16 -5.17 14.07
CA THR A 503 13.04 -4.89 12.63
C THR A 503 12.37 -3.54 12.37
N GLY A 504 12.87 -2.86 11.35
CA GLY A 504 12.30 -1.57 10.91
C GLY A 504 10.97 -1.70 10.18
N THR A 505 10.57 -2.90 9.75
CA THR A 505 9.22 -3.14 9.21
C THR A 505 8.18 -3.05 10.34
N HIS A 506 6.92 -2.77 9.97
CA HIS A 506 5.82 -2.72 10.95
C HIS A 506 4.70 -3.69 10.57
N SER A 507 4.17 -4.45 11.53
CA SER A 507 3.00 -5.32 11.34
C SER A 507 1.70 -4.57 11.66
N HIS A 508 0.74 -4.68 10.74
CA HIS A 508 -0.63 -4.19 10.94
C HIS A 508 -1.66 -5.25 10.52
N GLY A 509 -1.31 -6.52 10.81
CA GLY A 509 -2.15 -7.70 10.61
C GLY A 509 -1.67 -8.71 9.57
N GLN A 510 -0.51 -8.47 8.90
CA GLN A 510 -0.02 -9.32 7.80
C GLN A 510 0.70 -10.60 8.25
N GLY A 511 0.88 -10.84 9.55
CA GLY A 511 1.51 -12.05 10.05
C GLY A 511 3.03 -12.00 10.13
N HIS A 512 3.64 -10.82 10.26
CA HIS A 512 5.10 -10.67 10.31
C HIS A 512 5.73 -11.37 11.52
N ASP A 513 5.08 -11.34 12.70
CA ASP A 513 5.59 -12.01 13.89
C ASP A 513 5.81 -13.52 13.65
N THR A 514 4.94 -14.13 12.85
CA THR A 514 5.04 -15.53 12.48
C THR A 514 6.05 -15.75 11.36
N THR A 515 5.93 -15.04 10.23
CA THR A 515 6.78 -15.29 9.05
C THR A 515 8.25 -14.96 9.30
N PHE A 516 8.56 -13.90 10.05
CA PHE A 516 9.94 -13.59 10.42
C PHE A 516 10.50 -14.60 11.44
N ALA A 517 9.66 -15.05 12.39
CA ALA A 517 10.06 -16.11 13.29
C ALA A 517 10.34 -17.45 12.56
N GLN A 518 9.63 -17.77 11.48
CA GLN A 518 9.90 -18.92 10.63
C GLN A 518 11.30 -18.83 9.96
N ILE A 519 11.67 -17.64 9.46
CA ILE A 519 13.01 -17.42 8.88
C ILE A 519 14.10 -17.66 9.93
N VAL A 520 13.91 -17.13 11.14
CA VAL A 520 14.87 -17.30 12.25
C VAL A 520 14.96 -18.77 12.67
N ALA A 521 13.81 -19.42 12.86
CA ALA A 521 13.72 -20.83 13.27
C ALA A 521 14.43 -21.75 12.27
N GLU A 522 14.19 -21.54 10.97
CA GLU A 522 14.86 -22.30 9.90
C GLU A 522 16.37 -22.10 9.92
N LYS A 523 16.82 -20.83 9.92
CA LYS A 523 18.27 -20.53 9.85
C LYS A 523 19.05 -20.95 11.09
N LEU A 524 18.45 -20.83 12.28
CA LEU A 524 19.15 -21.15 13.54
C LEU A 524 18.87 -22.56 14.07
N GLY A 525 17.93 -23.30 13.47
CA GLY A 525 17.56 -24.64 13.94
C GLY A 525 16.95 -24.64 15.35
N ILE A 526 16.14 -23.61 15.67
CA ILE A 526 15.48 -23.43 16.98
C ILE A 526 13.96 -23.47 16.84
N PRO A 527 13.19 -23.82 17.89
CA PRO A 527 11.73 -23.73 17.85
C PRO A 527 11.24 -22.30 17.60
N ILE A 528 10.20 -22.14 16.81
CA ILE A 528 9.57 -20.83 16.50
C ILE A 528 9.09 -20.12 17.78
N GLY A 529 8.73 -20.88 18.83
CA GLY A 529 8.35 -20.34 20.14
C GLY A 529 9.46 -19.62 20.89
N ASN A 530 10.72 -19.84 20.51
CA ASN A 530 11.89 -19.20 21.11
C ASN A 530 12.28 -17.89 20.40
N VAL A 531 11.46 -17.41 19.49
CA VAL A 531 11.73 -16.20 18.69
C VAL A 531 10.68 -15.13 18.98
N ASP A 532 11.13 -13.96 19.38
CA ASP A 532 10.28 -12.76 19.54
C ASP A 532 10.62 -11.71 18.48
N ILE A 533 9.59 -11.15 17.86
CA ILE A 533 9.71 -10.08 16.86
C ILE A 533 9.31 -8.77 17.51
N VAL A 534 10.16 -7.77 17.42
CA VAL A 534 9.96 -6.42 17.96
C VAL A 534 9.97 -5.41 16.82
N HIS A 535 8.90 -4.65 16.70
CA HIS A 535 8.74 -3.60 15.69
C HIS A 535 7.99 -2.38 16.26
N GLY A 536 7.91 -1.28 15.52
CA GLY A 536 7.04 -0.15 15.84
C GLY A 536 7.58 0.82 16.89
N ASP A 537 8.81 0.69 17.38
CA ASP A 537 9.40 1.52 18.44
C ASP A 537 10.73 2.14 17.99
N THR A 538 10.73 3.45 17.81
CA THR A 538 11.86 4.18 17.20
C THR A 538 13.09 4.31 18.12
N ASP A 539 12.95 4.04 19.42
CA ASP A 539 14.08 4.04 20.36
C ASP A 539 14.74 2.65 20.50
N ARG A 540 14.01 1.59 20.12
CA ARG A 540 14.49 0.21 20.21
C ARG A 540 15.10 -0.30 18.90
N ILE A 541 14.71 0.30 17.78
CA ILE A 541 15.06 -0.15 16.43
C ILE A 541 15.95 0.92 15.80
N PRO A 542 17.09 0.57 15.17
CA PRO A 542 18.02 1.57 14.63
C PRO A 542 17.41 2.51 13.62
N PHE A 543 16.67 1.96 12.63
CA PHE A 543 15.92 2.68 11.60
C PHE A 543 15.08 1.71 10.78
N GLY A 544 14.05 2.19 10.09
CA GLY A 544 13.29 1.42 9.12
C GLY A 544 12.29 2.28 8.36
N MET A 545 11.95 1.82 7.14
CA MET A 545 10.97 2.48 6.30
C MET A 545 9.55 1.98 6.54
N GLY A 546 9.38 0.97 7.39
CA GLY A 546 8.06 0.41 7.70
C GLY A 546 7.51 -0.51 6.61
N THR A 547 6.17 -0.62 6.51
CA THR A 547 5.50 -1.57 5.64
C THR A 547 4.54 -0.87 4.67
N TYR A 548 4.87 -0.95 3.38
CA TYR A 548 4.10 -0.54 2.21
C TYR A 548 4.74 -1.13 0.95
N GLY A 549 4.08 -1.09 -0.21
CA GLY A 549 4.66 -1.54 -1.49
C GLY A 549 5.16 -2.97 -1.46
N SER A 550 4.52 -3.85 -0.69
CA SER A 550 4.84 -5.28 -0.55
C SER A 550 6.32 -5.56 -0.21
N ARG A 551 6.99 -4.64 0.57
CA ARG A 551 8.43 -4.65 0.82
C ARG A 551 8.89 -5.45 2.04
N SER A 552 8.01 -5.72 3.01
CA SER A 552 8.43 -6.22 4.33
C SER A 552 9.20 -7.54 4.29
N LEU A 553 8.75 -8.49 3.46
CA LEU A 553 9.45 -9.78 3.33
C LEU A 553 10.71 -9.64 2.47
N ALA A 554 10.60 -9.03 1.28
CA ALA A 554 11.70 -8.93 0.33
C ALA A 554 12.87 -8.08 0.86
N VAL A 555 12.60 -7.01 1.59
CA VAL A 555 13.63 -6.10 2.13
C VAL A 555 13.90 -6.41 3.60
N GLY A 556 12.88 -6.38 4.46
CA GLY A 556 13.02 -6.63 5.89
C GLY A 556 13.39 -8.06 6.23
N GLY A 557 12.75 -9.05 5.60
CA GLY A 557 13.10 -10.47 5.75
C GLY A 557 14.54 -10.76 5.32
N THR A 558 15.00 -10.11 4.22
CA THR A 558 16.41 -10.24 3.78
C THR A 558 17.37 -9.56 4.76
N ALA A 559 17.01 -8.41 5.34
CA ALA A 559 17.84 -7.80 6.40
C ALA A 559 17.96 -8.72 7.62
N ILE A 560 16.88 -9.38 8.04
CA ILE A 560 16.90 -10.39 9.11
C ILE A 560 17.80 -11.56 8.72
N SER A 561 17.65 -12.10 7.51
CA SER A 561 18.48 -13.19 6.99
C SER A 561 19.98 -12.85 7.07
N LYS A 562 20.38 -11.65 6.63
CA LYS A 562 21.76 -11.17 6.68
C LYS A 562 22.30 -10.97 8.11
N ALA A 563 21.46 -10.54 9.04
CA ALA A 563 21.85 -10.43 10.45
C ALA A 563 22.06 -11.82 11.07
N LEU A 564 21.21 -12.79 10.72
CA LEU A 564 21.37 -14.21 11.14
C LEU A 564 22.66 -14.83 10.62
N ASP A 565 23.06 -14.54 9.37
CA ASP A 565 24.34 -15.02 8.82
C ASP A 565 25.52 -14.51 9.67
N LYS A 566 25.50 -13.25 10.09
CA LYS A 566 26.53 -12.68 10.98
C LYS A 566 26.54 -13.37 12.36
N VAL A 567 25.35 -13.67 12.93
CA VAL A 567 25.24 -14.44 14.19
C VAL A 567 25.85 -15.83 14.04
N ILE A 568 25.56 -16.53 12.93
CA ILE A 568 26.11 -17.86 12.66
C ILE A 568 27.63 -17.81 12.51
N GLU A 569 28.16 -16.85 11.75
CA GLU A 569 29.60 -16.70 11.55
C GLU A 569 30.31 -16.37 12.87
N LYS A 570 29.76 -15.49 13.71
CA LYS A 570 30.29 -15.26 15.08
C LYS A 570 30.21 -16.52 15.92
N GLY A 571 29.11 -17.25 15.83
CA GLY A 571 28.93 -18.56 16.51
C GLY A 571 29.95 -19.60 16.08
N LYS A 572 30.31 -19.67 14.77
CA LYS A 572 31.38 -20.57 14.27
C LYS A 572 32.75 -20.25 14.87
N ILE A 573 33.11 -18.98 15.01
CA ILE A 573 34.39 -18.57 15.62
C ILE A 573 34.44 -19.00 17.11
N ILE A 574 33.32 -18.81 17.84
CA ILE A 574 33.23 -19.25 19.25
C ILE A 574 33.31 -20.79 19.33
N ALA A 575 32.57 -21.50 18.47
CA ALA A 575 32.59 -22.97 18.43
C ALA A 575 33.95 -23.54 18.05
N ALA A 576 34.64 -22.95 17.08
CA ALA A 576 35.99 -23.33 16.65
C ALA A 576 36.99 -23.26 17.83
N HIS A 577 36.92 -22.12 18.57
CA HIS A 577 37.74 -21.97 19.76
C HIS A 577 37.42 -23.04 20.82
N MET A 578 36.16 -23.31 21.12
CA MET A 578 35.72 -24.28 22.11
C MET A 578 36.05 -25.74 21.72
N LEU A 579 36.06 -26.06 20.43
CA LEU A 579 36.30 -27.38 19.88
C LEU A 579 37.76 -27.60 19.43
N GLU A 580 38.63 -26.58 19.61
CA GLU A 580 40.03 -26.57 19.15
C GLU A 580 40.17 -26.93 17.68
N ALA A 581 39.38 -26.26 16.82
CA ALA A 581 39.30 -26.46 15.38
C ALA A 581 39.56 -25.16 14.63
N ALA A 582 39.78 -25.19 13.32
CA ALA A 582 39.83 -24.01 12.49
C ALA A 582 38.38 -23.57 12.12
N ASP A 583 38.16 -22.26 11.99
CA ASP A 583 36.83 -21.72 11.66
C ASP A 583 36.26 -22.28 10.32
N ALA A 584 37.17 -22.52 9.35
CA ALA A 584 36.80 -23.06 8.05
C ALA A 584 36.31 -24.52 8.09
N ASP A 585 36.62 -25.23 9.20
CA ASP A 585 36.21 -26.61 9.39
C ASP A 585 34.86 -26.72 10.11
N LEU A 586 34.26 -25.57 10.53
CA LEU A 586 32.97 -25.53 11.21
C LEU A 586 31.81 -25.45 10.21
N GLU A 587 30.94 -26.42 10.25
CA GLU A 587 29.62 -26.42 9.60
C GLU A 587 28.56 -26.08 10.65
N PHE A 588 27.56 -25.29 10.24
CA PHE A 588 26.37 -25.03 11.04
C PHE A 588 25.14 -25.57 10.35
N LYS A 589 24.44 -26.46 11.03
CA LYS A 589 23.20 -27.05 10.54
C LYS A 589 22.31 -27.51 11.69
N ASP A 590 21.00 -27.32 11.56
CA ASP A 590 19.97 -27.78 12.50
C ASP A 590 20.27 -27.43 13.96
N GLY A 591 20.74 -26.19 14.21
CA GLY A 591 21.08 -25.69 15.56
C GLY A 591 22.37 -26.21 16.13
N LYS A 592 23.27 -26.80 15.34
CA LYS A 592 24.54 -27.37 15.77
C LYS A 592 25.72 -26.86 14.96
N PHE A 593 26.80 -26.57 15.65
CA PHE A 593 28.12 -26.29 15.09
C PHE A 593 28.95 -27.57 15.17
N THR A 594 29.33 -28.15 14.05
CA THR A 594 30.00 -29.43 13.94
C THR A 594 31.34 -29.25 13.23
N VAL A 595 32.42 -29.90 13.71
CA VAL A 595 33.69 -29.94 13.00
C VAL A 595 33.58 -30.95 11.85
N ALA A 596 33.74 -30.49 10.62
CA ALA A 596 33.56 -31.31 9.42
C ALA A 596 34.33 -32.65 9.49
N GLY A 597 33.64 -33.74 9.18
CA GLY A 597 34.23 -35.08 9.21
C GLY A 597 34.48 -35.68 10.59
N THR A 598 33.97 -35.08 11.66
CA THR A 598 34.09 -35.58 13.04
C THR A 598 32.74 -35.63 13.76
N ASP A 599 32.74 -36.19 14.99
CA ASP A 599 31.60 -36.18 15.91
C ASP A 599 31.66 -35.03 16.93
N LYS A 600 32.63 -34.12 16.80
CA LYS A 600 32.75 -32.95 17.68
C LYS A 600 31.71 -31.93 17.30
N GLU A 601 30.80 -31.62 18.24
CA GLU A 601 29.74 -30.65 18.02
C GLU A 601 29.50 -29.76 19.25
N LYS A 602 28.90 -28.58 19.01
CA LYS A 602 28.32 -27.70 20.03
C LYS A 602 26.94 -27.27 19.57
N SER A 603 25.97 -27.29 20.49
CA SER A 603 24.64 -26.77 20.22
C SER A 603 24.64 -25.23 20.16
N PHE A 604 23.65 -24.67 19.45
CA PHE A 604 23.44 -23.23 19.42
C PHE A 604 23.27 -22.61 20.81
N GLY A 605 22.56 -23.30 21.73
CA GLY A 605 22.41 -22.86 23.13
C GLY A 605 23.71 -22.82 23.91
N GLU A 606 24.65 -23.80 23.71
CA GLU A 606 25.97 -23.79 24.37
C GLU A 606 26.82 -22.60 23.87
N ILE A 607 26.76 -22.29 22.59
CA ILE A 607 27.44 -21.13 21.99
C ILE A 607 26.84 -19.83 22.51
N ALA A 608 25.51 -19.74 22.56
CA ALA A 608 24.81 -18.58 23.12
C ALA A 608 25.24 -18.32 24.58
N LEU A 609 25.26 -19.36 25.41
CA LEU A 609 25.73 -19.24 26.80
C LEU A 609 27.19 -18.81 26.87
N SER A 610 28.08 -19.42 26.08
CA SER A 610 29.51 -19.10 26.05
C SER A 610 29.79 -17.65 25.64
N ALA A 611 28.98 -17.10 24.76
CA ALA A 611 29.11 -15.69 24.35
C ALA A 611 28.87 -14.69 25.48
N TYR A 612 28.07 -15.02 26.49
CA TYR A 612 27.77 -14.18 27.66
C TYR A 612 28.49 -14.61 28.94
N VAL A 613 29.01 -15.86 29.00
CA VAL A 613 29.84 -16.38 30.07
C VAL A 613 31.20 -16.78 29.45
N PRO A 614 32.02 -15.80 29.07
CA PRO A 614 33.13 -15.99 28.14
C PRO A 614 34.41 -16.52 28.87
N HIS A 615 34.31 -17.63 29.61
CA HIS A 615 35.46 -18.24 30.30
C HIS A 615 36.36 -19.00 29.32
N ASN A 616 35.77 -19.67 28.32
CA ASN A 616 36.47 -20.32 27.19
C ASN A 616 36.01 -19.66 25.90
N PHE A 617 36.61 -18.50 25.55
CA PHE A 617 36.15 -17.60 24.53
C PHE A 617 37.32 -16.93 23.80
N PRO A 618 37.29 -16.71 22.48
CA PRO A 618 38.39 -16.11 21.73
C PRO A 618 38.44 -14.57 21.89
N HIS A 619 38.87 -14.12 23.07
CA HIS A 619 38.95 -12.69 23.44
C HIS A 619 39.89 -11.84 22.57
N ASP A 620 40.81 -12.49 21.85
CA ASP A 620 41.71 -11.84 20.89
C ASP A 620 41.05 -11.52 19.56
N ARG A 621 39.86 -12.08 19.30
CA ARG A 621 39.16 -12.01 18.03
C ARG A 621 37.75 -11.41 18.14
N LEU A 622 37.07 -11.63 19.26
CA LEU A 622 35.67 -11.27 19.43
C LEU A 622 35.44 -10.56 20.77
N GLU A 623 34.46 -9.70 20.78
CA GLU A 623 33.84 -9.16 21.99
C GLU A 623 32.74 -10.10 22.51
N PRO A 624 32.53 -10.21 23.84
CA PRO A 624 31.41 -10.94 24.43
C PRO A 624 30.04 -10.46 23.94
N GLY A 625 29.05 -11.36 23.96
CA GLY A 625 27.71 -11.11 23.47
C GLY A 625 27.45 -11.74 22.10
N LEU A 626 26.20 -11.96 21.76
CA LEU A 626 25.76 -12.53 20.49
C LEU A 626 24.58 -11.70 19.95
N GLU A 627 24.92 -10.52 19.48
CA GLU A 627 23.99 -9.58 18.84
C GLU A 627 24.63 -9.05 17.56
N GLU A 628 23.88 -9.09 16.46
CA GLU A 628 24.36 -8.63 15.17
C GLU A 628 23.32 -7.79 14.44
N THR A 629 23.80 -6.77 13.72
CA THR A 629 22.97 -5.84 12.95
C THR A 629 23.25 -5.95 11.45
N ALA A 630 22.21 -5.88 10.64
CA ALA A 630 22.33 -5.75 9.20
C ALA A 630 21.42 -4.64 8.69
N PHE A 631 21.90 -3.95 7.64
CA PHE A 631 21.14 -3.03 6.82
C PHE A 631 21.10 -3.59 5.40
N TYR A 632 19.94 -3.54 4.77
CA TYR A 632 19.79 -4.06 3.42
C TYR A 632 19.06 -3.04 2.53
N ASP A 633 19.74 -2.58 1.50
CA ASP A 633 19.19 -1.80 0.40
C ASP A 633 19.08 -2.74 -0.81
N PRO A 634 17.88 -2.97 -1.37
CA PRO A 634 17.71 -3.96 -2.44
C PRO A 634 18.43 -3.54 -3.73
N LEU A 635 18.87 -4.53 -4.51
CA LEU A 635 19.54 -4.31 -5.80
C LEU A 635 18.55 -3.94 -6.91
N ASN A 636 17.31 -4.40 -6.81
CA ASN A 636 16.23 -4.16 -7.76
C ASN A 636 14.88 -4.37 -7.04
N PHE A 637 13.77 -4.06 -7.70
CA PHE A 637 12.45 -4.54 -7.31
C PHE A 637 12.38 -6.06 -7.34
N THR A 638 11.43 -6.65 -6.60
CA THR A 638 10.98 -8.01 -6.87
C THR A 638 9.67 -7.96 -7.65
N TYR A 639 9.48 -8.89 -8.56
CA TYR A 639 8.39 -8.87 -9.54
C TYR A 639 7.45 -10.06 -9.35
N PRO A 640 6.54 -10.03 -8.36
CA PRO A 640 5.45 -11.02 -8.33
C PRO A 640 4.51 -10.79 -9.51
N SER A 641 3.91 -11.87 -9.99
CA SER A 641 2.99 -11.87 -11.11
C SER A 641 1.94 -12.95 -10.94
N GLY A 642 0.90 -12.93 -11.75
CA GLY A 642 -0.11 -13.96 -11.69
C GLY A 642 -1.26 -13.72 -12.66
N THR A 643 -2.21 -14.65 -12.68
CA THR A 643 -3.45 -14.53 -13.44
C THR A 643 -4.63 -14.79 -12.53
N HIS A 644 -5.58 -13.85 -12.51
CA HIS A 644 -6.86 -13.96 -11.84
C HIS A 644 -8.00 -14.08 -12.87
N ILE A 645 -8.95 -14.95 -12.62
CA ILE A 645 -10.12 -15.17 -13.48
C ILE A 645 -11.38 -15.12 -12.63
N ALA A 646 -12.29 -14.24 -13.01
CA ALA A 646 -13.60 -14.07 -12.38
C ALA A 646 -14.71 -14.63 -13.28
N GLU A 647 -15.72 -15.26 -12.70
CA GLU A 647 -16.94 -15.64 -13.40
C GLU A 647 -18.14 -15.04 -12.68
N VAL A 648 -19.00 -14.33 -13.42
CA VAL A 648 -20.16 -13.60 -12.86
C VAL A 648 -21.47 -14.04 -13.49
N GLU A 649 -22.56 -13.93 -12.71
CA GLU A 649 -23.94 -13.96 -13.23
C GLU A 649 -24.63 -12.61 -12.97
N ILE A 650 -25.35 -12.10 -13.96
CA ILE A 650 -26.07 -10.83 -13.89
C ILE A 650 -27.57 -11.08 -14.00
N ASP A 651 -28.33 -10.51 -13.06
CA ASP A 651 -29.80 -10.48 -13.13
C ASP A 651 -30.24 -9.27 -13.99
N PRO A 652 -30.81 -9.50 -15.16
CA PRO A 652 -31.23 -8.40 -16.05
C PRO A 652 -32.37 -7.54 -15.49
N ALA A 653 -33.15 -8.06 -14.55
CA ALA A 653 -34.26 -7.32 -13.96
C ALA A 653 -33.80 -6.30 -12.93
N THR A 654 -32.65 -6.55 -12.26
CA THR A 654 -32.14 -5.73 -11.18
C THR A 654 -30.77 -5.11 -11.46
N GLY A 655 -30.03 -5.65 -12.44
CA GLY A 655 -28.63 -5.29 -12.70
C GLY A 655 -27.63 -5.84 -11.66
N VAL A 656 -28.08 -6.63 -10.70
CA VAL A 656 -27.21 -7.23 -9.67
C VAL A 656 -26.20 -8.18 -10.32
N VAL A 657 -24.93 -7.96 -10.03
CA VAL A 657 -23.81 -8.81 -10.44
C VAL A 657 -23.43 -9.72 -9.26
N GLU A 658 -23.54 -11.01 -9.47
CA GLU A 658 -23.15 -12.06 -8.52
C GLU A 658 -21.80 -12.66 -8.97
N LEU A 659 -20.80 -12.65 -8.08
CA LEU A 659 -19.53 -13.35 -8.31
C LEU A 659 -19.74 -14.84 -8.01
N VAL A 660 -19.76 -15.69 -9.05
CA VAL A 660 -20.14 -17.10 -8.92
C VAL A 660 -18.96 -18.08 -8.88
N ASP A 661 -17.80 -17.68 -9.43
CA ASP A 661 -16.57 -18.46 -9.33
C ASP A 661 -15.34 -17.55 -9.43
N TRP A 662 -14.25 -18.00 -8.81
CA TRP A 662 -12.95 -17.31 -8.84
C TRP A 662 -11.81 -18.31 -8.84
N ALA A 663 -10.86 -18.12 -9.72
CA ALA A 663 -9.59 -18.85 -9.69
C ALA A 663 -8.42 -17.88 -9.90
N CYS A 664 -7.36 -18.02 -9.11
CA CYS A 664 -6.12 -17.30 -9.34
C CYS A 664 -4.91 -18.20 -9.12
N CYS A 665 -3.89 -17.96 -9.91
CA CYS A 665 -2.58 -18.55 -9.73
C CYS A 665 -1.53 -17.44 -9.75
N ASP A 666 -0.75 -17.36 -8.67
CA ASP A 666 0.21 -16.29 -8.43
C ASP A 666 1.64 -16.83 -8.30
N ASP A 667 2.63 -16.02 -8.62
CA ASP A 667 4.05 -16.28 -8.41
C ASP A 667 4.64 -15.27 -7.43
N PHE A 668 4.89 -15.72 -6.21
CA PHE A 668 5.54 -14.94 -5.17
C PHE A 668 6.97 -15.40 -4.87
N GLY A 669 7.60 -16.12 -5.81
CA GLY A 669 8.86 -16.80 -5.55
C GLY A 669 8.69 -17.86 -4.46
N ASN A 670 9.68 -18.00 -3.59
CA ASN A 670 9.59 -18.92 -2.46
C ASN A 670 8.57 -18.45 -1.43
N LEU A 671 7.68 -19.36 -1.00
CA LEU A 671 6.68 -19.06 0.02
C LEU A 671 7.23 -19.35 1.42
N ILE A 672 7.18 -18.36 2.31
CA ILE A 672 7.57 -18.57 3.73
C ILE A 672 6.44 -19.25 4.49
N ASN A 673 5.19 -18.78 4.34
CA ASN A 673 4.01 -19.36 4.96
C ASN A 673 2.82 -19.33 3.99
N PRO A 674 2.49 -20.46 3.35
CA PRO A 674 1.41 -20.51 2.35
C PRO A 674 0.05 -20.06 2.87
N MET A 675 -0.31 -20.38 4.12
CA MET A 675 -1.58 -19.97 4.73
C MET A 675 -1.68 -18.45 4.88
N ILE A 676 -0.58 -17.78 5.26
CA ILE A 676 -0.55 -16.31 5.38
C ILE A 676 -0.61 -15.67 3.98
N VAL A 677 0.11 -16.22 3.00
CA VAL A 677 0.06 -15.74 1.61
C VAL A 677 -1.36 -15.84 1.06
N GLU A 678 -2.04 -16.98 1.23
CA GLU A 678 -3.46 -17.17 0.83
C GLU A 678 -4.36 -16.11 1.48
N GLY A 679 -4.18 -15.84 2.79
CA GLY A 679 -4.91 -14.78 3.50
C GLY A 679 -4.67 -13.38 2.94
N GLN A 680 -3.45 -13.06 2.47
CA GLN A 680 -3.13 -11.79 1.81
C GLN A 680 -3.81 -11.69 0.43
N VAL A 681 -3.80 -12.76 -0.36
CA VAL A 681 -4.47 -12.82 -1.67
C VAL A 681 -5.97 -12.64 -1.51
N HIS A 682 -6.63 -13.39 -0.62
CA HIS A 682 -8.06 -13.26 -0.32
C HIS A 682 -8.45 -11.84 0.10
N GLY A 683 -7.68 -11.25 1.04
CA GLY A 683 -7.94 -9.89 1.49
C GLY A 683 -7.72 -8.83 0.40
N GLY A 684 -6.79 -9.06 -0.52
CA GLY A 684 -6.59 -8.21 -1.70
C GLY A 684 -7.72 -8.31 -2.70
N ILE A 685 -8.18 -9.54 -3.00
CA ILE A 685 -9.33 -9.78 -3.87
C ILE A 685 -10.57 -9.10 -3.32
N ALA A 686 -10.81 -9.19 -2.00
CA ALA A 686 -11.97 -8.56 -1.37
C ALA A 686 -12.00 -7.04 -1.59
N GLN A 687 -10.87 -6.36 -1.44
CA GLN A 687 -10.78 -4.92 -1.71
C GLN A 687 -10.97 -4.58 -3.20
N GLY A 688 -10.43 -5.39 -4.10
CA GLY A 688 -10.62 -5.14 -5.53
C GLY A 688 -12.04 -5.44 -6.02
N VAL A 689 -12.71 -6.45 -5.47
CA VAL A 689 -14.15 -6.69 -5.71
C VAL A 689 -14.99 -5.52 -5.20
N GLY A 690 -14.66 -5.01 -3.99
CA GLY A 690 -15.26 -3.80 -3.45
C GLY A 690 -15.16 -2.63 -4.43
N GLN A 691 -13.96 -2.31 -4.91
CA GLN A 691 -13.73 -1.26 -5.89
C GLN A 691 -14.49 -1.49 -7.21
N ALA A 692 -14.53 -2.72 -7.70
CA ALA A 692 -15.12 -3.04 -9.00
C ALA A 692 -16.65 -2.99 -9.00
N LEU A 693 -17.32 -3.35 -7.90
CA LEU A 693 -18.79 -3.51 -7.86
C LEU A 693 -19.51 -2.54 -6.91
N LEU A 694 -18.87 -2.11 -5.80
CA LEU A 694 -19.59 -1.55 -4.67
C LEU A 694 -19.09 -0.17 -4.22
N GLU A 695 -17.77 -0.03 -4.04
CA GLU A 695 -17.15 1.11 -3.39
C GLU A 695 -16.96 2.30 -4.33
N ASN A 696 -17.35 3.49 -3.88
CA ASN A 696 -17.11 4.74 -4.61
C ASN A 696 -17.13 5.94 -3.67
N ALA A 697 -16.07 6.72 -3.64
CA ALA A 697 -16.07 8.02 -2.96
C ALA A 697 -16.74 9.06 -3.88
N HIS A 698 -18.02 9.28 -3.66
CA HIS A 698 -18.84 10.16 -4.51
C HIS A 698 -19.00 11.54 -3.89
N TYR A 699 -18.56 12.56 -4.61
CA TYR A 699 -18.74 13.98 -4.26
C TYR A 699 -19.86 14.59 -5.08
N ASP A 700 -20.63 15.47 -4.44
CA ASP A 700 -21.60 16.32 -5.15
C ASP A 700 -20.91 17.55 -5.79
N GLU A 701 -21.68 18.35 -6.50
CA GLU A 701 -21.21 19.58 -7.15
C GLU A 701 -20.72 20.67 -6.17
N ASN A 702 -21.08 20.56 -4.89
CA ASN A 702 -20.65 21.47 -3.82
C ASN A 702 -19.41 20.96 -3.08
N GLY A 703 -18.86 19.81 -3.49
CA GLY A 703 -17.70 19.16 -2.87
C GLY A 703 -18.02 18.43 -1.57
N GLN A 704 -19.29 18.09 -1.29
CA GLN A 704 -19.66 17.23 -0.18
C GLN A 704 -19.41 15.77 -0.54
N LEU A 705 -18.73 15.02 0.32
CA LEU A 705 -18.61 13.57 0.19
C LEU A 705 -19.93 12.92 0.60
N LEU A 706 -20.72 12.47 -0.37
CA LEU A 706 -22.03 11.87 -0.11
C LEU A 706 -21.92 10.46 0.48
N THR A 707 -20.82 9.75 0.19
CA THR A 707 -20.56 8.39 0.68
C THR A 707 -19.63 8.42 1.92
N ALA A 708 -19.97 9.23 2.91
CA ALA A 708 -19.13 9.47 4.09
C ALA A 708 -19.47 8.59 5.30
N SER A 709 -20.14 7.48 5.09
CA SER A 709 -20.49 6.50 6.14
C SER A 709 -20.68 5.10 5.56
N TYR A 710 -20.65 4.06 6.42
CA TYR A 710 -20.96 2.68 5.99
C TYR A 710 -22.43 2.47 5.58
N MET A 711 -23.30 3.45 5.74
CA MET A 711 -24.65 3.40 5.17
C MET A 711 -24.64 3.67 3.67
N ASP A 712 -23.69 4.48 3.19
CA ASP A 712 -23.64 4.99 1.83
C ASP A 712 -22.44 4.43 1.05
N TYR A 713 -21.31 4.19 1.73
CA TYR A 713 -20.13 3.57 1.18
C TYR A 713 -20.21 2.05 1.36
N CYS A 714 -20.62 1.36 0.29
CA CYS A 714 -20.85 -0.08 0.34
C CYS A 714 -19.54 -0.85 0.39
N MET A 715 -19.30 -1.57 1.48
CA MET A 715 -18.17 -2.51 1.62
C MET A 715 -18.63 -3.92 1.23
N PRO A 716 -17.74 -4.74 0.60
CA PRO A 716 -18.06 -6.14 0.34
C PRO A 716 -18.20 -6.94 1.64
N ARG A 717 -19.05 -7.94 1.62
CA ARG A 717 -19.34 -8.84 2.75
C ARG A 717 -18.93 -10.26 2.40
N ALA A 718 -18.83 -11.13 3.38
CA ALA A 718 -18.40 -12.52 3.17
C ALA A 718 -19.32 -13.31 2.22
N ASP A 719 -20.61 -13.00 2.16
CA ASP A 719 -21.60 -13.62 1.27
C ASP A 719 -21.54 -13.08 -0.18
N ASP A 720 -20.78 -12.02 -0.45
CA ASP A 720 -20.52 -11.54 -1.81
C ASP A 720 -19.47 -12.41 -2.55
N PHE A 721 -18.86 -13.39 -1.88
CA PHE A 721 -17.77 -14.19 -2.44
C PHE A 721 -18.11 -15.68 -2.52
N PRO A 722 -17.77 -16.36 -3.64
CA PRO A 722 -17.69 -17.81 -3.70
C PRO A 722 -16.44 -18.31 -2.94
N ALA A 723 -16.26 -19.62 -2.87
CA ALA A 723 -14.98 -20.19 -2.46
C ALA A 723 -13.89 -19.79 -3.47
N LEU A 724 -12.91 -19.03 -3.02
CA LEU A 724 -11.79 -18.58 -3.85
C LEU A 724 -10.80 -19.73 -4.05
N LYS A 725 -10.50 -20.06 -5.32
CA LYS A 725 -9.50 -21.08 -5.69
C LYS A 725 -8.17 -20.39 -5.90
N VAL A 726 -7.19 -20.68 -5.05
CA VAL A 726 -5.85 -20.08 -5.11
C VAL A 726 -4.81 -21.15 -5.31
N ASP A 727 -3.86 -20.95 -6.21
CA ASP A 727 -2.69 -21.80 -6.43
C ASP A 727 -1.46 -20.94 -6.74
N TYR A 728 -0.30 -21.55 -6.79
CA TYR A 728 0.97 -20.87 -6.93
C TYR A 728 1.89 -21.53 -7.94
N THR A 729 2.59 -20.71 -8.73
CA THR A 729 3.82 -21.08 -9.43
C THR A 729 5.01 -20.46 -8.72
N VAL A 730 6.23 -20.92 -9.03
CA VAL A 730 7.45 -20.44 -8.36
C VAL A 730 8.53 -20.12 -9.38
N THR A 731 8.83 -18.82 -9.50
CA THR A 731 10.08 -18.35 -10.10
C THR A 731 10.82 -17.53 -9.03
N ALA A 732 11.86 -18.14 -8.40
CA ALA A 732 12.55 -17.50 -7.30
C ALA A 732 13.22 -16.19 -7.73
N CYS A 733 13.07 -15.13 -6.91
CA CYS A 733 13.79 -13.87 -7.12
C CYS A 733 15.31 -14.11 -7.14
N THR A 734 16.03 -13.48 -8.07
CA THR A 734 17.44 -13.75 -8.32
C THR A 734 18.42 -12.91 -7.49
N HIS A 735 17.93 -11.92 -6.76
CA HIS A 735 18.77 -10.94 -6.07
C HIS A 735 18.48 -10.76 -4.57
N ASN A 736 17.70 -11.66 -3.97
CA ASN A 736 17.63 -11.82 -2.51
C ASN A 736 17.80 -13.30 -2.12
N ASP A 737 18.47 -13.52 -0.98
CA ASP A 737 18.88 -14.86 -0.53
C ASP A 737 17.69 -15.78 -0.20
N LEU A 738 16.52 -15.22 0.08
CA LEU A 738 15.31 -15.99 0.37
C LEU A 738 14.57 -16.41 -0.91
N GLY A 739 14.90 -15.82 -2.08
CA GLY A 739 14.20 -16.06 -3.34
C GLY A 739 12.74 -15.64 -3.33
N VAL A 740 12.36 -14.74 -2.42
CA VAL A 740 10.97 -14.32 -2.18
C VAL A 740 10.60 -13.10 -3.01
N LYS A 741 9.31 -12.93 -3.26
CA LYS A 741 8.68 -11.72 -3.81
C LYS A 741 7.58 -11.26 -2.86
N GLY A 742 7.15 -9.99 -2.98
CA GLY A 742 6.03 -9.50 -2.17
C GLY A 742 4.68 -10.09 -2.60
N CYS A 743 3.73 -10.21 -1.66
CA CYS A 743 2.38 -10.72 -1.96
C CYS A 743 1.25 -9.85 -1.40
N GLY A 744 1.60 -8.79 -0.66
CA GLY A 744 0.64 -8.04 0.14
C GLY A 744 -0.41 -7.27 -0.65
N GLU A 745 -0.15 -6.93 -1.90
CA GLU A 745 -0.98 -6.06 -2.74
C GLU A 745 -1.59 -6.77 -3.96
N ALA A 746 -1.08 -7.95 -4.32
CA ALA A 746 -1.39 -8.72 -5.51
C ALA A 746 -2.90 -8.85 -5.81
N GLY A 747 -3.70 -9.31 -4.85
CA GLY A 747 -5.14 -9.47 -5.05
C GLY A 747 -5.86 -8.16 -5.39
N ALA A 748 -5.44 -7.02 -4.81
CA ALA A 748 -6.02 -5.71 -5.09
C ALA A 748 -5.60 -5.16 -6.48
N ILE A 749 -4.49 -5.65 -7.04
CA ILE A 749 -4.01 -5.27 -8.37
C ILE A 749 -4.79 -6.01 -9.45
N ALA A 750 -4.94 -7.32 -9.31
CA ALA A 750 -5.47 -8.21 -10.35
C ALA A 750 -7.01 -8.24 -10.41
N SER A 751 -7.69 -8.10 -9.27
CA SER A 751 -9.13 -8.41 -9.20
C SER A 751 -10.05 -7.39 -9.87
N PRO A 752 -9.84 -6.06 -9.83
CA PRO A 752 -10.74 -5.12 -10.50
C PRO A 752 -10.87 -5.37 -12.01
N PRO A 753 -9.77 -5.53 -12.79
CA PRO A 753 -9.89 -5.76 -14.22
C PRO A 753 -10.49 -7.14 -14.52
N ALA A 754 -10.14 -8.21 -13.78
CA ALA A 754 -10.73 -9.52 -13.98
C ALA A 754 -12.26 -9.47 -13.87
N LEU A 755 -12.76 -8.77 -12.85
CA LEU A 755 -14.19 -8.67 -12.59
C LEU A 755 -14.93 -7.80 -13.62
N ILE A 756 -14.39 -6.63 -13.98
CA ILE A 756 -15.01 -5.78 -15.00
C ILE A 756 -14.97 -6.43 -16.38
N ASN A 757 -13.91 -7.17 -16.73
CA ASN A 757 -13.83 -7.96 -17.95
C ASN A 757 -14.93 -9.02 -17.96
N ALA A 758 -15.23 -9.68 -16.83
CA ALA A 758 -16.32 -10.63 -16.72
C ALA A 758 -17.71 -9.98 -16.89
N VAL A 759 -17.93 -8.80 -16.32
CA VAL A 759 -19.19 -8.03 -16.50
C VAL A 759 -19.38 -7.65 -17.95
N VAL A 760 -18.34 -7.13 -18.61
CA VAL A 760 -18.40 -6.78 -20.05
C VAL A 760 -18.64 -8.02 -20.91
N ASP A 761 -18.01 -9.15 -20.58
CA ASP A 761 -18.22 -10.42 -21.27
C ASP A 761 -19.67 -10.91 -21.16
N ALA A 762 -20.28 -10.79 -19.99
CA ALA A 762 -21.69 -11.14 -19.77
C ALA A 762 -22.63 -10.30 -20.62
N LEU A 763 -22.31 -9.02 -20.81
CA LEU A 763 -23.15 -8.04 -21.53
C LEU A 763 -22.79 -7.88 -23.01
N SER A 764 -21.68 -8.47 -23.47
CA SER A 764 -21.21 -8.35 -24.86
C SER A 764 -22.23 -8.84 -25.92
N PRO A 765 -23.06 -9.88 -25.66
CA PRO A 765 -24.13 -10.27 -26.60
C PRO A 765 -25.20 -9.18 -26.84
N LEU A 766 -25.28 -8.20 -25.93
CA LEU A 766 -26.16 -7.03 -26.07
C LEU A 766 -25.47 -5.84 -26.78
N GLY A 767 -24.20 -5.98 -27.15
CA GLY A 767 -23.41 -4.92 -27.75
C GLY A 767 -22.76 -3.96 -26.74
N VAL A 768 -22.78 -4.26 -25.43
CA VAL A 768 -22.05 -3.48 -24.43
C VAL A 768 -20.56 -3.83 -24.53
N THR A 769 -19.71 -2.83 -24.76
CA THR A 769 -18.27 -3.00 -25.00
C THR A 769 -17.41 -2.50 -23.85
N ASP A 770 -17.96 -1.68 -22.94
CA ASP A 770 -17.25 -1.16 -21.78
C ASP A 770 -18.19 -0.96 -20.58
N MET A 771 -17.60 -0.98 -19.39
CA MET A 771 -18.27 -0.71 -18.11
C MET A 771 -17.29 -0.04 -17.15
N SER A 772 -17.68 1.12 -16.63
CA SER A 772 -16.86 1.83 -15.63
C SER A 772 -17.11 1.29 -14.21
N MET A 773 -16.04 1.28 -13.38
CA MET A 773 -16.16 0.99 -11.94
C MET A 773 -16.86 2.13 -11.17
N PRO A 774 -17.58 1.78 -10.08
CA PRO A 774 -18.09 0.48 -9.78
C PRO A 774 -19.20 0.08 -10.76
N ALA A 775 -19.25 -1.20 -11.14
CA ALA A 775 -20.35 -1.76 -11.93
C ALA A 775 -21.56 -2.01 -11.02
N SER A 776 -22.10 -0.92 -10.47
CA SER A 776 -23.25 -0.97 -9.57
C SER A 776 -24.50 -1.52 -10.26
N PRO A 777 -25.46 -2.10 -9.51
CA PRO A 777 -26.69 -2.62 -10.07
C PRO A 777 -27.42 -1.63 -10.98
N GLU A 778 -27.47 -0.35 -10.60
CA GLU A 778 -28.09 0.69 -11.42
C GLU A 778 -27.37 0.89 -12.75
N LYS A 779 -26.04 1.00 -12.76
CA LYS A 779 -25.25 1.15 -13.99
C LYS A 779 -25.41 -0.05 -14.94
N VAL A 780 -25.33 -1.24 -14.38
CA VAL A 780 -25.48 -2.50 -15.14
C VAL A 780 -26.90 -2.59 -15.72
N TRP A 781 -27.93 -2.31 -14.92
CA TRP A 781 -29.32 -2.29 -15.37
C TRP A 781 -29.54 -1.28 -16.50
N ARG A 782 -29.03 -0.06 -16.36
CA ARG A 782 -29.09 0.97 -17.42
C ARG A 782 -28.42 0.50 -18.70
N ALA A 783 -27.22 -0.07 -18.63
CA ALA A 783 -26.51 -0.56 -19.80
C ALA A 783 -27.29 -1.65 -20.54
N ILE A 784 -27.95 -2.56 -19.80
CA ILE A 784 -28.83 -3.59 -20.38
C ILE A 784 -30.05 -2.95 -21.06
N HIS A 785 -30.74 -2.03 -20.38
CA HIS A 785 -31.94 -1.37 -20.86
C HIS A 785 -31.69 -0.53 -22.11
N ASP A 786 -30.62 0.27 -22.11
CA ASP A 786 -30.23 1.10 -23.24
C ASP A 786 -29.86 0.24 -24.47
N ALA A 787 -29.17 -0.87 -24.26
CA ALA A 787 -28.83 -1.80 -25.34
C ALA A 787 -30.08 -2.48 -25.93
N GLN A 788 -31.04 -2.88 -25.10
CA GLN A 788 -32.31 -3.46 -25.55
C GLN A 788 -33.18 -2.45 -26.29
N THR A 789 -33.21 -1.19 -25.86
CA THR A 789 -33.95 -0.12 -26.51
C THR A 789 -33.37 0.18 -27.89
N LYS A 790 -32.04 0.30 -28.02
CA LYS A 790 -31.38 0.47 -29.32
C LYS A 790 -31.59 -0.67 -30.30
N ALA A 791 -31.74 -1.90 -29.79
CA ALA A 791 -32.01 -3.06 -30.63
C ALA A 791 -33.50 -3.15 -31.11
N ALA A 792 -34.40 -2.44 -30.41
CA ALA A 792 -35.82 -2.36 -30.77
C ALA A 792 -36.14 -1.22 -31.74
N GLU A 793 -35.28 -0.20 -31.84
CA GLU A 793 -35.31 0.86 -32.84
C GLU A 793 -34.66 0.40 -34.16
#